data_8d997051df85a041eb00c9a0507bba81
#
_entry.id   8d997051df85a041eb00c9a0507bba81
#
_cell.length_a   1.000
_cell.length_b   1.000
_cell.length_c   1.000
_cell.angle_alpha   90.00
_cell.angle_beta   90.00
_cell.angle_gamma   90.00
#
_symmetry.space_group_name_H-M   'P 1'
#
loop_
_entity.id
_entity.type
_entity.pdbx_description
1 polymer ?
#
loop_
_entity_poly.entity_id
_entity_poly.type
_entity_poly.pdbx_seq_one_letter_code
_entity_poly.pdbx_strand_id
1 'polypeptide(L)'
;MRHFKVSFVGSIVLLVAAFYFTACQQVTEKYYITSYTVAFDANGGTGKMKSQTFEKGKAQAISKNSFVAPDGKVFAGWGLDSDDRQISYTYTQVINIEENCTLYAKWKMIEGSGSATETKEFEFVFDEWQTSDKSIKPGDDFYNFAAGRLFDGTNENLKSVLVEQEENLAEFYEDEAKNPSFKLGEIAKTLKDTLTETDIEQALAAEIMGIDSISSLEELYKKIAENIFVQNSAFVLGPVYFGREFSISINVGVEEIESEENPALYDLDKVKAFFDALEKENPDSDWQKETSVAYPFFNDFLKDDIGMDLPELDIIKILDRIAVSETDDETEEENGTEAVDFSLENAKKFLEYCAVQNSNTYKAGLEDIFKTQPFYYPVLKVYKEKIDSNGAAKKSALEMCEEFRGTFKSRIKNNTWMSETSKKNAIKKADEMYFLAGYPNEIPAELIFEDENAEDYSDFITFYKEISKKSVCEYIKRLCSNEFSEKQKVFDFIIFIDTPVTANAFYFPEVNAVNICAPNLNSPFFDTNYADAYNYTVLGASTIGHEMCHAFDNLGSQYDEKGKKSDWWTVSDKLRYKQKQQEMTTLFNQYMMESGYVVNGEKTLGENMADYGGLVVAYETFLNKKSTELTTESLTKQRKVFFQSYVLAWANSEMDEESLTEDPHAPFEFRVKGPVSNIDDWYELYDVQYGDKYYLLPEQRIILW
;
A
#
# COMPACT_ATOMS: atom_id res chain seq x y z
N MET A 1 18.21 -0.43 -15.46
CA MET A 1 17.07 -1.15 -14.94
C MET A 1 17.30 -1.25 -13.44
N ARG A 2 16.56 -0.50 -12.67
CA ARG A 2 16.76 -0.46 -11.20
C ARG A 2 15.65 -1.29 -10.59
N HIS A 3 16.05 -2.31 -9.84
CA HIS A 3 15.12 -3.16 -9.10
C HIS A 3 14.46 -2.36 -7.98
N PHE A 4 13.12 -2.34 -7.94
CA PHE A 4 12.38 -1.93 -6.76
C PHE A 4 12.44 -3.10 -5.77
N LYS A 5 13.24 -2.97 -4.71
CA LYS A 5 13.17 -3.89 -3.58
C LYS A 5 12.02 -3.44 -2.67
N VAL A 6 11.03 -4.29 -2.52
CA VAL A 6 9.94 -4.09 -1.55
C VAL A 6 10.53 -4.25 -0.16
N SER A 7 10.22 -3.30 0.74
CA SER A 7 10.68 -3.32 2.13
C SER A 7 10.20 -4.58 2.88
N PHE A 8 11.00 -5.06 3.80
CA PHE A 8 10.88 -6.31 4.57
C PHE A 8 9.52 -6.54 5.26
N VAL A 9 8.76 -5.50 5.51
CA VAL A 9 7.40 -5.63 6.07
C VAL A 9 6.43 -6.34 5.12
N GLY A 10 6.68 -6.32 3.80
CA GLY A 10 5.92 -7.07 2.81
C GLY A 10 6.25 -8.58 2.80
N SER A 11 7.49 -8.95 3.09
CA SER A 11 7.97 -10.33 2.96
C SER A 11 7.51 -11.26 4.09
N ILE A 12 7.23 -10.75 5.28
CA ILE A 12 6.67 -11.55 6.41
C ILE A 12 5.25 -12.05 6.08
N VAL A 13 4.54 -11.38 5.17
CA VAL A 13 3.15 -11.73 4.80
C VAL A 13 3.08 -12.88 3.78
N LEU A 14 4.15 -13.17 3.04
CA LEU A 14 4.13 -14.14 1.92
C LEU A 14 4.24 -15.62 2.32
N LEU A 15 4.65 -15.95 3.55
CA LEU A 15 4.93 -17.34 3.97
C LEU A 15 3.74 -18.14 4.53
N VAL A 16 2.53 -17.59 4.64
CA VAL A 16 1.35 -18.26 5.27
C VAL A 16 0.48 -19.09 4.32
N ALA A 17 0.72 -19.04 3.01
CA ALA A 17 -0.20 -19.63 2.02
C ALA A 17 -0.13 -21.17 1.84
N ALA A 18 0.73 -21.91 2.55
CA ALA A 18 1.04 -23.31 2.18
C ALA A 18 0.26 -24.44 2.90
N PHE A 19 -0.62 -24.20 3.85
CA PHE A 19 -1.35 -25.30 4.52
C PHE A 19 -2.85 -25.03 4.67
N TYR A 20 -3.66 -25.54 3.76
CA TYR A 20 -4.99 -26.14 3.99
C TYR A 20 -5.64 -26.61 2.68
N PHE A 21 -5.35 -27.81 2.25
CA PHE A 21 -6.19 -28.55 1.32
C PHE A 21 -6.72 -29.80 2.02
N THR A 22 -7.96 -29.84 2.37
CA THR A 22 -8.81 -31.04 2.25
C THR A 22 -10.28 -30.75 2.59
N ALA A 23 -11.14 -31.28 1.74
CA ALA A 23 -12.55 -31.55 1.93
C ALA A 23 -13.56 -30.40 1.71
N CYS A 24 -14.05 -30.31 0.49
CA CYS A 24 -15.36 -29.72 0.22
C CYS A 24 -16.29 -30.79 -0.40
N GLN A 25 -17.32 -31.19 0.34
CA GLN A 25 -18.49 -31.86 -0.25
C GLN A 25 -19.49 -30.78 -0.66
N GLN A 26 -19.90 -30.83 -1.95
CA GLN A 26 -20.95 -29.94 -2.46
C GLN A 26 -22.29 -30.30 -1.82
N VAL A 27 -22.86 -29.31 -1.15
CA VAL A 27 -24.29 -29.30 -0.78
C VAL A 27 -25.02 -28.42 -1.80
N THR A 28 -25.75 -29.02 -2.71
CA THR A 28 -26.66 -28.30 -3.62
C THR A 28 -27.98 -28.07 -2.94
N GLU A 29 -28.19 -26.88 -2.35
CA GLU A 29 -29.54 -26.44 -1.97
C GLU A 29 -30.25 -25.82 -3.18
N LYS A 30 -31.44 -26.34 -3.51
CA LYS A 30 -32.32 -25.73 -4.49
C LYS A 30 -32.99 -24.51 -3.87
N TYR A 31 -32.53 -23.32 -4.24
CA TYR A 31 -33.24 -22.08 -3.89
C TYR A 31 -34.35 -21.79 -4.90
N TYR A 32 -35.57 -21.58 -4.42
CA TYR A 32 -36.62 -20.97 -5.22
C TYR A 32 -36.37 -19.46 -5.26
N ILE A 33 -35.90 -18.97 -6.40
CA ILE A 33 -35.70 -17.55 -6.63
C ILE A 33 -37.06 -16.91 -6.78
N THR A 34 -37.44 -16.05 -5.83
CA THR A 34 -38.50 -15.09 -6.00
C THR A 34 -37.89 -13.75 -6.37
N SER A 35 -38.41 -13.08 -7.37
CA SER A 35 -37.92 -11.76 -7.78
C SER A 35 -38.92 -10.68 -7.40
N TYR A 36 -38.43 -9.48 -7.18
CA TYR A 36 -39.22 -8.28 -6.96
C TYR A 36 -39.06 -7.32 -8.14
N THR A 37 -40.08 -6.52 -8.39
CA THR A 37 -40.09 -5.52 -9.45
C THR A 37 -39.99 -4.11 -8.85
N VAL A 38 -39.01 -3.35 -9.29
CA VAL A 38 -38.84 -1.93 -9.02
C VAL A 38 -39.30 -1.15 -10.25
N ALA A 39 -40.36 -0.33 -10.07
CA ALA A 39 -40.76 0.65 -11.06
C ALA A 39 -40.05 1.98 -10.81
N PHE A 40 -39.89 2.78 -11.86
CA PHE A 40 -39.27 4.11 -11.77
C PHE A 40 -40.28 5.18 -12.19
N ASP A 41 -40.36 6.24 -11.40
CA ASP A 41 -41.20 7.40 -11.65
C ASP A 41 -40.36 8.67 -11.79
N ALA A 42 -40.61 9.43 -12.85
CA ALA A 42 -39.85 10.63 -13.15
C ALA A 42 -40.08 11.78 -12.14
N ASN A 43 -41.11 11.71 -11.32
CA ASN A 43 -41.43 12.65 -10.24
C ASN A 43 -41.23 14.12 -10.65
N GLY A 44 -41.91 14.54 -11.72
CA GLY A 44 -41.80 15.89 -12.29
C GLY A 44 -40.77 16.06 -13.40
N GLY A 45 -39.88 15.09 -13.64
CA GLY A 45 -39.07 15.01 -14.85
C GLY A 45 -39.85 14.45 -16.05
N THR A 46 -39.17 14.23 -17.15
CA THR A 46 -39.77 13.66 -18.38
C THR A 46 -38.97 12.45 -18.87
N GLY A 47 -39.58 11.64 -19.71
CA GLY A 47 -38.99 10.40 -20.22
C GLY A 47 -39.66 9.15 -19.68
N LYS A 48 -39.08 7.98 -19.93
CA LYS A 48 -39.55 6.68 -19.46
C LYS A 48 -38.39 5.78 -19.11
N MET A 49 -38.50 5.06 -18.00
CA MET A 49 -37.60 3.99 -17.60
C MET A 49 -38.32 2.65 -17.58
N LYS A 50 -37.66 1.59 -17.97
CA LYS A 50 -38.15 0.22 -17.80
C LYS A 50 -38.05 -0.18 -16.33
N SER A 51 -39.05 -0.91 -15.84
CA SER A 51 -38.95 -1.53 -14.51
C SER A 51 -37.76 -2.51 -14.47
N GLN A 52 -37.10 -2.56 -13.34
CA GLN A 52 -35.97 -3.46 -13.06
C GLN A 52 -36.43 -4.62 -12.19
N THR A 53 -35.96 -5.82 -12.48
CA THR A 53 -36.23 -7.00 -11.67
C THR A 53 -35.07 -7.26 -10.74
N PHE A 54 -35.37 -7.40 -9.44
CA PHE A 54 -34.41 -7.73 -8.39
C PHE A 54 -34.65 -9.18 -7.93
N GLU A 55 -33.62 -10.00 -7.95
CA GLU A 55 -33.70 -11.34 -7.39
C GLU A 55 -33.71 -11.29 -5.87
N LYS A 56 -34.60 -12.04 -5.25
CA LYS A 56 -34.71 -12.06 -3.76
C LYS A 56 -33.39 -12.53 -3.13
N GLY A 57 -32.87 -11.69 -2.22
CA GLY A 57 -31.63 -11.98 -1.49
C GLY A 57 -30.35 -11.72 -2.28
N LYS A 58 -30.45 -11.16 -3.50
CA LYS A 58 -29.27 -10.64 -4.23
C LYS A 58 -29.28 -9.14 -4.26
N ALA A 59 -28.12 -8.56 -3.94
CA ALA A 59 -27.87 -7.16 -4.15
C ALA A 59 -27.70 -6.88 -5.65
N GLN A 60 -28.35 -5.84 -6.12
CA GLN A 60 -28.26 -5.37 -7.51
C GLN A 60 -28.16 -3.86 -7.53
N ALA A 61 -27.39 -3.31 -8.46
CA ALA A 61 -27.35 -1.87 -8.67
C ALA A 61 -28.71 -1.38 -9.18
N ILE A 62 -29.19 -0.28 -8.64
CA ILE A 62 -30.38 0.41 -9.17
C ILE A 62 -30.06 0.89 -10.57
N SER A 63 -31.00 0.69 -11.50
CA SER A 63 -30.87 1.23 -12.86
C SER A 63 -30.62 2.74 -12.83
N LYS A 64 -29.66 3.16 -13.64
CA LYS A 64 -29.30 4.56 -13.82
C LYS A 64 -30.52 5.37 -14.23
N ASN A 65 -30.64 6.59 -13.68
CA ASN A 65 -31.66 7.52 -14.10
C ASN A 65 -31.51 7.90 -15.59
N SER A 66 -32.52 7.63 -16.39
CA SER A 66 -32.63 8.09 -17.77
C SER A 66 -33.78 9.10 -17.99
N PHE A 67 -34.42 9.58 -16.90
CA PHE A 67 -35.37 10.70 -17.00
C PHE A 67 -34.62 12.00 -17.24
N VAL A 68 -35.24 12.89 -17.98
CA VAL A 68 -34.78 14.26 -18.16
C VAL A 68 -35.26 15.09 -16.96
N ALA A 69 -34.34 15.81 -16.36
CA ALA A 69 -34.63 16.67 -15.23
C ALA A 69 -35.58 17.82 -15.60
N PRO A 70 -36.41 18.31 -14.67
CA PRO A 70 -37.11 19.58 -14.83
C PRO A 70 -36.12 20.75 -15.02
N ASP A 71 -36.53 21.81 -15.71
CA ASP A 71 -35.71 22.99 -15.94
C ASP A 71 -35.08 23.51 -14.63
N GLY A 72 -33.77 23.77 -14.68
CA GLY A 72 -33.00 24.28 -13.55
C GLY A 72 -32.74 23.27 -12.42
N LYS A 73 -32.99 21.99 -12.64
CA LYS A 73 -32.75 20.93 -11.67
C LYS A 73 -31.81 19.84 -12.21
N VAL A 74 -31.17 19.13 -11.28
CA VAL A 74 -30.38 17.94 -11.55
C VAL A 74 -30.91 16.77 -10.73
N PHE A 75 -30.62 15.55 -11.18
CA PHE A 75 -30.98 14.35 -10.46
C PHE A 75 -30.17 14.26 -9.16
N ALA A 76 -30.86 14.06 -8.03
CA ALA A 76 -30.23 14.00 -6.71
C ALA A 76 -30.19 12.58 -6.11
N GLY A 77 -30.97 11.65 -6.65
CA GLY A 77 -31.10 10.28 -6.18
C GLY A 77 -32.53 9.75 -6.27
N TRP A 78 -32.77 8.61 -5.68
CA TRP A 78 -34.05 7.94 -5.65
C TRP A 78 -34.71 8.03 -4.26
N GLY A 79 -36.02 8.26 -4.19
CA GLY A 79 -36.81 8.20 -2.96
C GLY A 79 -37.87 7.12 -3.05
N LEU A 80 -38.34 6.66 -1.89
CA LEU A 80 -39.44 5.70 -1.77
C LEU A 80 -40.81 6.37 -1.83
N ASP A 81 -40.85 7.69 -1.68
CA ASP A 81 -42.07 8.51 -1.70
C ASP A 81 -41.95 9.65 -2.70
N SER A 82 -43.02 9.98 -3.43
CA SER A 82 -43.02 11.09 -4.39
C SER A 82 -42.89 12.47 -3.70
N ASP A 83 -43.44 12.62 -2.51
CA ASP A 83 -43.57 13.90 -1.79
C ASP A 83 -42.42 14.15 -0.81
N ASP A 84 -41.71 13.10 -0.40
CA ASP A 84 -40.55 13.20 0.49
C ASP A 84 -39.34 13.82 -0.21
N ARG A 85 -38.67 14.72 0.49
CA ARG A 85 -37.41 15.29 0.04
C ARG A 85 -36.22 14.38 0.38
N GLN A 86 -36.44 13.31 1.09
CA GLN A 86 -35.43 12.39 1.51
C GLN A 86 -34.96 11.52 0.33
N ILE A 87 -33.66 11.49 0.10
CA ILE A 87 -33.02 10.56 -0.81
C ILE A 87 -32.83 9.25 -0.05
N SER A 88 -33.48 8.19 -0.53
CA SER A 88 -33.35 6.85 0.05
C SER A 88 -32.20 6.09 -0.52
N TYR A 89 -31.90 6.33 -1.81
CA TYR A 89 -30.82 5.67 -2.53
C TYR A 89 -30.08 6.66 -3.44
N THR A 90 -28.77 6.53 -3.50
CA THR A 90 -27.93 7.31 -4.38
C THR A 90 -27.90 6.75 -5.80
N TYR A 91 -27.20 7.39 -6.71
CA TYR A 91 -27.28 7.27 -8.17
C TYR A 91 -27.33 5.85 -8.74
N THR A 92 -26.45 4.97 -8.39
CA THR A 92 -26.40 3.56 -8.84
C THR A 92 -26.17 2.61 -7.66
N GLN A 93 -26.69 2.98 -6.52
CA GLN A 93 -26.48 2.23 -5.29
C GLN A 93 -26.91 0.78 -5.44
N VAL A 94 -26.05 -0.13 -4.97
CA VAL A 94 -26.36 -1.55 -4.89
C VAL A 94 -27.26 -1.78 -3.67
N ILE A 95 -28.47 -2.27 -3.91
CA ILE A 95 -29.49 -2.47 -2.87
C ILE A 95 -30.08 -3.85 -2.94
N ASN A 96 -30.65 -4.28 -1.82
CA ASN A 96 -31.54 -5.45 -1.76
C ASN A 96 -33.00 -4.96 -1.66
N ILE A 97 -33.83 -5.50 -2.52
CA ILE A 97 -35.27 -5.22 -2.51
C ILE A 97 -36.00 -6.43 -1.95
N GLU A 98 -36.84 -6.20 -0.92
CA GLU A 98 -37.59 -7.25 -0.25
C GLU A 98 -39.07 -7.27 -0.65
N GLU A 99 -39.53 -6.27 -1.40
CA GLU A 99 -40.91 -6.16 -1.91
C GLU A 99 -40.93 -5.32 -3.21
N ASN A 100 -42.04 -5.45 -3.96
CA ASN A 100 -42.22 -4.59 -5.13
C ASN A 100 -42.39 -3.13 -4.68
N CYS A 101 -41.65 -2.22 -5.29
CA CYS A 101 -41.70 -0.80 -4.96
C CYS A 101 -41.60 0.09 -6.20
N THR A 102 -41.86 1.38 -5.98
CA THR A 102 -41.58 2.43 -6.99
C THR A 102 -40.52 3.36 -6.42
N LEU A 103 -39.49 3.61 -7.22
CA LEU A 103 -38.48 4.61 -6.92
C LEU A 103 -38.80 5.90 -7.67
N TYR A 104 -38.92 6.98 -6.93
CA TYR A 104 -39.21 8.31 -7.43
C TYR A 104 -37.95 9.12 -7.62
N ALA A 105 -37.72 9.66 -8.81
CA ALA A 105 -36.61 10.55 -9.05
C ALA A 105 -36.66 11.78 -8.12
N LYS A 106 -35.59 12.06 -7.41
CA LYS A 106 -35.43 13.26 -6.60
C LYS A 106 -34.61 14.28 -7.35
N TRP A 107 -35.08 15.52 -7.37
CA TRP A 107 -34.51 16.61 -8.11
C TRP A 107 -34.01 17.71 -7.17
N LYS A 108 -32.79 18.17 -7.34
CA LYS A 108 -32.23 19.30 -6.59
C LYS A 108 -32.10 20.50 -7.54
N MET A 109 -32.35 21.71 -7.05
CA MET A 109 -32.06 22.94 -7.80
C MET A 109 -30.56 23.04 -8.07
N ILE A 110 -30.19 23.45 -9.26
CA ILE A 110 -28.80 23.86 -9.54
C ILE A 110 -28.54 25.11 -8.71
N GLU A 111 -27.73 25.00 -7.66
CA GLU A 111 -27.34 26.18 -6.86
C GLU A 111 -26.44 27.07 -7.72
N GLY A 112 -26.95 28.23 -8.13
CA GLY A 112 -26.15 29.24 -8.80
C GLY A 112 -26.40 29.39 -10.29
N SER A 113 -27.61 29.85 -10.67
CA SER A 113 -27.76 30.61 -11.94
C SER A 113 -27.33 32.08 -11.76
N GLY A 114 -26.28 32.30 -11.00
CA GLY A 114 -25.63 33.58 -10.89
C GLY A 114 -24.20 33.43 -11.37
N SER A 115 -23.94 33.94 -12.57
CA SER A 115 -22.63 34.05 -13.20
C SER A 115 -21.86 32.74 -13.23
N ALA A 116 -21.73 32.13 -14.40
CA ALA A 116 -20.75 31.12 -14.66
C ALA A 116 -19.39 31.58 -14.07
N THR A 117 -19.06 31.08 -12.86
CA THR A 117 -17.68 30.87 -12.54
C THR A 117 -17.23 29.91 -13.63
N GLU A 118 -16.41 30.41 -14.55
CA GLU A 118 -15.66 29.60 -15.49
C GLU A 118 -15.23 28.37 -14.72
N THR A 119 -15.84 27.23 -15.08
CA THR A 119 -15.22 25.94 -14.76
C THR A 119 -13.81 26.14 -15.24
N LYS A 120 -12.82 26.09 -14.33
CA LYS A 120 -11.42 26.11 -14.71
C LYS A 120 -11.30 25.07 -15.80
N GLU A 121 -11.22 25.55 -17.06
CA GLU A 121 -11.02 24.69 -18.20
C GLU A 121 -9.75 23.94 -17.92
N PHE A 122 -9.83 22.66 -18.02
CA PHE A 122 -8.75 21.74 -17.94
C PHE A 122 -7.60 22.17 -18.85
N GLU A 123 -6.69 22.96 -18.37
CA GLU A 123 -5.34 23.05 -18.90
C GLU A 123 -4.47 21.92 -18.33
N PHE A 124 -5.03 20.72 -18.22
CA PHE A 124 -4.18 19.59 -17.99
C PHE A 124 -3.92 18.93 -19.33
N VAL A 125 -2.68 18.74 -19.58
CA VAL A 125 -1.83 18.15 -20.60
C VAL A 125 -2.46 17.09 -21.53
N PHE A 126 -3.67 16.64 -21.30
CA PHE A 126 -4.41 15.71 -22.13
C PHE A 126 -5.33 16.50 -23.09
N ASP A 127 -4.70 17.38 -23.90
CA ASP A 127 -5.39 17.99 -25.00
C ASP A 127 -6.05 16.88 -25.85
N GLU A 128 -7.37 16.70 -25.66
CA GLU A 128 -8.18 15.63 -26.24
C GLU A 128 -7.54 14.24 -26.24
N TRP A 129 -6.94 13.80 -25.10
CA TRP A 129 -6.41 12.46 -24.96
C TRP A 129 -5.39 12.09 -26.03
N GLN A 130 -4.30 12.86 -26.11
CA GLN A 130 -3.18 12.57 -27.01
C GLN A 130 -2.61 11.15 -26.80
N THR A 131 -2.83 10.58 -25.61
CA THR A 131 -2.44 9.22 -25.25
C THR A 131 -3.34 8.15 -25.86
N SER A 132 -4.54 8.52 -26.34
CA SER A 132 -5.54 7.55 -26.82
C SER A 132 -5.29 7.11 -28.25
N ASP A 133 -5.36 5.80 -28.49
CA ASP A 133 -5.48 5.23 -29.85
C ASP A 133 -6.95 4.95 -30.18
N LYS A 134 -7.56 5.88 -30.89
CA LYS A 134 -8.99 5.79 -31.30
C LYS A 134 -9.26 4.70 -32.34
N SER A 135 -8.25 4.03 -32.88
CA SER A 135 -8.42 2.88 -33.77
C SER A 135 -8.78 1.61 -33.03
N ILE A 136 -8.51 1.57 -31.72
CA ILE A 136 -8.77 0.43 -30.83
C ILE A 136 -10.19 0.55 -30.28
N LYS A 137 -10.91 -0.60 -30.27
CA LYS A 137 -12.25 -0.66 -29.66
C LYS A 137 -12.14 -0.78 -28.14
N PRO A 138 -12.77 0.11 -27.35
CA PRO A 138 -12.66 0.08 -25.89
C PRO A 138 -13.02 -1.25 -25.24
N GLY A 139 -14.03 -1.95 -25.75
CA GLY A 139 -14.46 -3.26 -25.24
C GLY A 139 -13.50 -4.41 -25.54
N ASP A 140 -12.61 -4.24 -26.52
CA ASP A 140 -11.60 -5.23 -26.88
C ASP A 140 -10.25 -4.94 -26.20
N ASP A 141 -9.90 -3.66 -26.01
CA ASP A 141 -8.69 -3.27 -25.29
C ASP A 141 -8.78 -1.83 -24.76
N PHE A 142 -9.32 -1.67 -23.58
CA PHE A 142 -9.48 -0.34 -22.95
C PHE A 142 -8.15 0.30 -22.56
N TYR A 143 -7.16 -0.51 -22.17
CA TYR A 143 -5.83 -0.02 -21.81
C TYR A 143 -5.14 0.67 -22.99
N ASN A 144 -5.00 -0.02 -24.10
CA ASN A 144 -4.41 0.56 -25.30
C ASN A 144 -5.31 1.59 -25.99
N PHE A 145 -6.64 1.50 -25.85
CA PHE A 145 -7.54 2.57 -26.30
C PHE A 145 -7.20 3.90 -25.60
N ALA A 146 -6.96 3.93 -24.30
CA ALA A 146 -6.73 5.15 -23.55
C ALA A 146 -5.24 5.57 -23.49
N ALA A 147 -4.31 4.61 -23.48
CA ALA A 147 -2.88 4.85 -23.27
C ALA A 147 -1.97 4.36 -24.41
N GLY A 148 -2.49 3.77 -25.48
CA GLY A 148 -1.67 3.10 -26.51
C GLY A 148 -0.61 4.00 -27.16
N ARG A 149 -0.84 5.30 -27.25
CA ARG A 149 0.14 6.24 -27.77
C ARG A 149 1.30 6.58 -26.83
N LEU A 150 1.21 6.22 -25.57
CA LEU A 150 2.35 6.35 -24.65
C LEU A 150 3.49 5.39 -25.05
N PHE A 151 3.14 4.28 -25.71
CA PHE A 151 4.05 3.18 -25.98
C PHE A 151 4.37 2.98 -27.47
N ASP A 152 3.71 3.71 -28.38
CA ASP A 152 3.89 3.55 -29.84
C ASP A 152 5.13 4.27 -30.42
N GLY A 153 5.87 5.02 -29.60
CA GLY A 153 7.05 5.76 -29.97
C GLY A 153 6.78 6.97 -30.90
N THR A 154 5.52 7.34 -31.13
CA THR A 154 5.17 8.47 -32.00
C THR A 154 5.40 9.83 -31.35
N ASN A 155 5.42 9.89 -30.01
CA ASN A 155 5.68 11.10 -29.25
C ASN A 155 6.49 10.82 -27.97
N GLU A 156 7.80 11.02 -28.07
CA GLU A 156 8.74 10.80 -26.95
C GLU A 156 8.51 11.75 -25.74
N ASN A 157 7.67 12.77 -25.88
CA ASN A 157 7.33 13.69 -24.79
C ASN A 157 6.11 13.23 -23.98
N LEU A 158 5.38 12.22 -24.44
CA LEU A 158 4.29 11.64 -23.67
C LEU A 158 4.83 10.64 -22.65
N LYS A 159 4.51 10.87 -21.38
CA LYS A 159 4.90 9.99 -20.27
C LYS A 159 3.66 9.54 -19.50
N SER A 160 3.72 8.37 -18.92
CA SER A 160 2.71 7.95 -17.94
C SER A 160 2.87 8.69 -16.63
N VAL A 161 1.82 8.69 -15.81
CA VAL A 161 1.83 9.31 -14.48
C VAL A 161 2.93 8.72 -13.60
N LEU A 162 3.10 7.39 -13.63
CA LEU A 162 4.14 6.70 -12.84
C LEU A 162 5.55 7.09 -13.28
N VAL A 163 5.82 7.04 -14.60
CA VAL A 163 7.14 7.35 -15.15
C VAL A 163 7.52 8.82 -14.88
N GLU A 164 6.58 9.75 -15.08
CA GLU A 164 6.83 11.17 -14.80
C GLU A 164 7.12 11.41 -13.31
N GLN A 165 6.40 10.72 -12.43
CA GLN A 165 6.63 10.85 -10.98
C GLN A 165 7.97 10.27 -10.55
N GLU A 166 8.37 9.12 -11.10
CA GLU A 166 9.68 8.52 -10.83
C GLU A 166 10.83 9.41 -11.29
N GLU A 167 10.70 10.03 -12.47
CA GLU A 167 11.68 10.99 -12.97
C GLU A 167 11.77 12.24 -12.10
N ASN A 168 10.63 12.82 -11.71
CA ASN A 168 10.60 13.97 -10.81
C ASN A 168 11.27 13.67 -9.46
N LEU A 169 11.05 12.46 -8.95
CA LEU A 169 11.65 12.01 -7.70
C LEU A 169 13.16 11.75 -7.85
N ALA A 170 13.57 11.15 -8.97
CA ALA A 170 14.99 10.94 -9.27
C ALA A 170 15.73 12.29 -9.41
N GLU A 171 15.15 13.28 -10.12
CA GLU A 171 15.70 14.63 -10.23
C GLU A 171 15.80 15.31 -8.85
N PHE A 172 14.79 15.15 -8.00
CA PHE A 172 14.84 15.68 -6.64
C PHE A 172 16.02 15.14 -5.84
N TYR A 173 16.22 13.82 -5.82
CA TYR A 173 17.33 13.20 -5.10
C TYR A 173 18.70 13.55 -5.71
N GLU A 174 18.80 13.62 -7.04
CA GLU A 174 20.01 14.03 -7.74
C GLU A 174 20.39 15.48 -7.41
N ASP A 175 19.42 16.38 -7.36
CA ASP A 175 19.62 17.79 -7.01
C ASP A 175 20.09 17.94 -5.56
N GLU A 176 19.43 17.25 -4.61
CA GLU A 176 19.84 17.27 -3.21
C GLU A 176 21.21 16.59 -3.00
N ALA A 177 21.56 15.55 -3.75
CA ALA A 177 22.89 14.95 -3.70
C ALA A 177 23.98 15.90 -4.20
N LYS A 178 23.71 16.70 -5.23
CA LYS A 178 24.64 17.70 -5.76
C LYS A 178 24.83 18.89 -4.81
N ASN A 179 23.71 19.42 -4.29
CA ASN A 179 23.68 20.61 -3.44
C ASN A 179 22.62 20.43 -2.34
N PRO A 180 22.94 19.72 -1.27
CA PRO A 180 21.99 19.48 -0.19
C PRO A 180 21.46 20.79 0.39
N SER A 181 20.14 20.89 0.55
CA SER A 181 19.47 22.05 1.14
C SER A 181 19.13 21.85 2.62
N PHE A 182 19.70 20.81 3.24
CA PHE A 182 19.51 20.47 4.64
C PHE A 182 20.84 20.11 5.32
N LYS A 183 20.95 20.43 6.60
CA LYS A 183 22.20 20.36 7.37
C LYS A 183 22.88 18.99 7.33
N LEU A 184 22.11 17.92 7.57
CA LEU A 184 22.66 16.56 7.59
C LEU A 184 23.19 16.14 6.23
N GLY A 185 22.55 16.57 5.13
CA GLY A 185 23.00 16.34 3.76
C GLY A 185 24.31 17.07 3.44
N GLU A 186 24.45 18.34 3.90
CA GLU A 186 25.71 19.09 3.75
C GLU A 186 26.89 18.38 4.44
N ILE A 187 26.66 17.85 5.65
CA ILE A 187 27.66 17.10 6.40
C ILE A 187 28.01 15.80 5.65
N ALA A 188 26.99 15.03 5.26
CA ALA A 188 27.16 13.78 4.51
C ALA A 188 27.98 14.00 3.24
N LYS A 189 27.65 15.06 2.46
CA LYS A 189 28.40 15.42 1.25
C LYS A 189 29.84 15.77 1.56
N THR A 190 30.08 16.65 2.55
CA THR A 190 31.43 17.08 2.92
C THR A 190 32.34 15.91 3.28
N LEU A 191 31.84 14.97 4.06
CA LEU A 191 32.59 13.79 4.48
C LEU A 191 32.72 12.74 3.37
N LYS A 192 31.66 12.56 2.57
CA LYS A 192 31.65 11.63 1.44
C LYS A 192 32.61 12.03 0.33
N ASP A 193 32.75 13.34 0.05
CA ASP A 193 33.68 13.86 -0.97
C ASP A 193 35.14 13.54 -0.63
N THR A 194 35.46 13.22 0.62
CA THR A 194 36.81 12.84 1.06
C THR A 194 37.02 11.33 1.22
N LEU A 195 35.92 10.54 1.23
CA LEU A 195 35.96 9.10 1.41
C LEU A 195 36.51 8.40 0.15
N THR A 196 37.52 7.56 0.32
CA THR A 196 38.07 6.77 -0.77
C THR A 196 37.63 5.30 -0.68
N GLU A 197 37.69 4.58 -1.79
CA GLU A 197 37.45 3.13 -1.82
C GLU A 197 38.40 2.38 -0.87
N THR A 198 39.67 2.83 -0.79
CA THR A 198 40.65 2.26 0.15
C THR A 198 40.24 2.43 1.61
N ASP A 199 39.60 3.55 1.98
CA ASP A 199 39.13 3.77 3.34
C ASP A 199 38.00 2.78 3.67
N ILE A 200 37.09 2.54 2.72
CA ILE A 200 36.00 1.57 2.86
C ILE A 200 36.53 0.16 3.00
N GLU A 201 37.49 -0.23 2.15
CA GLU A 201 38.13 -1.55 2.22
C GLU A 201 38.89 -1.77 3.54
N GLN A 202 39.56 -0.75 4.05
CA GLN A 202 40.24 -0.81 5.34
C GLN A 202 39.24 -0.93 6.51
N ALA A 203 38.14 -0.19 6.46
CA ALA A 203 37.09 -0.29 7.45
C ALA A 203 36.43 -1.67 7.46
N LEU A 204 36.13 -2.23 6.27
CA LEU A 204 35.58 -3.58 6.13
C LEU A 204 36.58 -4.63 6.66
N ALA A 205 37.86 -4.54 6.28
CA ALA A 205 38.86 -5.47 6.78
C ALA A 205 39.04 -5.42 8.31
N ALA A 206 38.94 -4.22 8.91
CA ALA A 206 38.96 -4.06 10.36
C ALA A 206 37.71 -4.68 11.02
N GLU A 207 36.55 -4.52 10.41
CA GLU A 207 35.29 -5.10 10.89
C GLU A 207 35.33 -6.62 10.85
N ILE A 208 35.78 -7.23 9.73
CA ILE A 208 35.95 -8.68 9.57
C ILE A 208 36.95 -9.21 10.58
N MET A 209 38.10 -8.56 10.77
CA MET A 209 39.08 -8.96 11.79
C MET A 209 38.47 -8.92 13.21
N GLY A 210 37.62 -7.93 13.49
CA GLY A 210 36.89 -7.85 14.75
C GLY A 210 35.96 -9.03 14.95
N ILE A 211 35.20 -9.40 13.91
CA ILE A 211 34.29 -10.56 13.92
C ILE A 211 35.07 -11.87 14.08
N ASP A 212 36.13 -12.06 13.33
CA ASP A 212 37.01 -13.24 13.43
C ASP A 212 37.56 -13.45 14.85
N SER A 213 37.86 -12.36 15.54
CA SER A 213 38.40 -12.40 16.91
C SER A 213 37.41 -12.82 17.98
N ILE A 214 36.10 -12.86 17.68
CA ILE A 214 35.07 -13.29 18.63
C ILE A 214 35.32 -14.74 19.04
N SER A 215 35.41 -14.96 20.33
CA SER A 215 35.73 -16.28 20.91
C SER A 215 34.70 -16.76 21.92
N SER A 216 33.66 -15.96 22.20
CA SER A 216 32.61 -16.29 23.15
C SER A 216 31.28 -15.64 22.76
N LEU A 217 30.18 -16.16 23.26
CA LEU A 217 28.84 -15.58 23.09
C LEU A 217 28.73 -14.16 23.65
N GLU A 218 29.42 -13.89 24.78
CA GLU A 218 29.44 -12.53 25.34
C GLU A 218 30.06 -11.53 24.36
N GLU A 219 31.14 -11.90 23.70
CA GLU A 219 31.80 -11.07 22.66
C GLU A 219 30.91 -10.95 21.43
N LEU A 220 30.20 -12.01 21.03
CA LEU A 220 29.23 -11.98 19.94
C LEU A 220 28.11 -10.97 20.22
N TYR A 221 27.47 -11.07 21.39
CA TYR A 221 26.41 -10.16 21.80
C TYR A 221 26.86 -8.70 21.87
N LYS A 222 28.07 -8.48 22.36
CA LYS A 222 28.69 -7.15 22.37
C LYS A 222 28.86 -6.62 20.94
N LYS A 223 29.34 -7.45 20.03
CA LYS A 223 29.51 -7.07 18.63
C LYS A 223 28.18 -6.77 17.93
N ILE A 224 27.15 -7.57 18.19
CA ILE A 224 25.79 -7.31 17.72
C ILE A 224 25.32 -5.96 18.26
N ALA A 225 25.46 -5.72 19.56
CA ALA A 225 25.02 -4.48 20.20
C ALA A 225 25.68 -3.22 19.62
N GLU A 226 26.94 -3.30 19.20
CA GLU A 226 27.66 -2.20 18.54
C GLU A 226 27.05 -1.82 17.18
N ASN A 227 26.38 -2.74 16.49
CA ASN A 227 25.90 -2.58 15.11
C ASN A 227 24.38 -2.55 14.94
N ILE A 228 23.58 -2.87 15.96
CA ILE A 228 22.11 -2.97 15.84
C ILE A 228 21.38 -1.67 15.45
N PHE A 229 22.08 -0.55 15.42
CA PHE A 229 21.55 0.74 15.01
C PHE A 229 21.79 1.06 13.52
N VAL A 230 22.51 0.22 12.81
CA VAL A 230 22.84 0.44 11.41
C VAL A 230 21.92 -0.42 10.55
N GLN A 231 21.22 0.22 9.62
CA GLN A 231 20.45 -0.47 8.60
C GLN A 231 21.37 -1.42 7.81
N ASN A 232 20.91 -2.60 7.45
CA ASN A 232 21.68 -3.69 6.86
C ASN A 232 22.69 -4.37 7.81
N SER A 233 22.69 -4.09 9.09
CA SER A 233 23.37 -4.94 10.08
C SER A 233 22.65 -6.27 10.21
N ALA A 234 23.38 -7.31 10.64
CA ALA A 234 22.82 -8.65 10.86
C ALA A 234 21.56 -8.63 11.74
N PHE A 235 21.60 -7.77 12.74
CA PHE A 235 20.49 -7.55 13.64
C PHE A 235 20.26 -6.06 13.78
N VAL A 236 19.01 -5.63 13.61
CA VAL A 236 18.60 -4.22 13.69
C VAL A 236 17.63 -4.03 14.83
N LEU A 237 17.95 -3.08 15.71
CA LEU A 237 17.02 -2.64 16.74
C LEU A 237 15.91 -1.83 16.09
N GLY A 238 14.67 -2.25 16.31
CA GLY A 238 13.52 -1.55 15.75
C GLY A 238 12.27 -1.65 16.60
N PRO A 239 11.35 -0.70 16.42
CA PRO A 239 10.03 -0.77 17.01
C PRO A 239 9.18 -1.81 16.30
N VAL A 240 8.31 -2.47 17.06
CA VAL A 240 7.27 -3.35 16.55
C VAL A 240 5.93 -2.85 17.08
N TYR A 241 4.97 -2.70 16.21
CA TYR A 241 3.58 -2.46 16.56
C TYR A 241 2.75 -3.70 16.28
N PHE A 242 2.00 -4.14 17.28
CA PHE A 242 1.06 -5.23 17.12
C PHE A 242 -0.26 -4.87 17.80
N GLY A 243 -1.31 -4.68 17.01
CA GLY A 243 -2.60 -4.27 17.54
C GLY A 243 -2.55 -2.94 18.29
N ARG A 244 -1.71 -2.00 17.83
CA ARG A 244 -1.42 -0.71 18.45
C ARG A 244 -0.75 -0.81 19.82
N GLU A 245 -0.22 -1.96 20.15
CA GLU A 245 0.68 -2.14 21.30
C GLU A 245 2.11 -2.05 20.78
N PHE A 246 2.93 -1.21 21.41
CA PHE A 246 4.31 -0.95 21.03
C PHE A 246 5.25 -1.86 21.83
N SER A 247 6.20 -2.47 21.15
CA SER A 247 7.34 -3.15 21.73
C SER A 247 8.61 -2.79 20.96
N ILE A 248 9.76 -3.16 21.49
CA ILE A 248 11.05 -3.04 20.81
C ILE A 248 11.55 -4.45 20.57
N SER A 249 12.04 -4.71 19.36
CA SER A 249 12.65 -6.00 19.04
C SER A 249 13.99 -5.79 18.34
N ILE A 250 14.81 -6.84 18.38
CA ILE A 250 15.97 -6.96 17.52
C ILE A 250 15.55 -7.86 16.36
N ASN A 251 15.48 -7.30 15.16
CA ASN A 251 15.06 -7.99 13.96
C ASN A 251 16.28 -8.34 13.09
N VAL A 252 16.14 -9.31 12.22
CA VAL A 252 17.14 -9.58 11.18
C VAL A 252 17.11 -8.41 10.18
N GLY A 253 18.28 -7.80 9.94
CA GLY A 253 18.40 -6.59 9.14
C GLY A 253 18.71 -6.84 7.66
N VAL A 254 18.79 -8.10 7.21
CA VAL A 254 19.12 -8.48 5.84
C VAL A 254 17.91 -9.16 5.21
N GLU A 255 17.45 -8.62 4.09
CA GLU A 255 16.24 -9.12 3.41
C GLU A 255 16.50 -10.36 2.56
N GLU A 256 17.65 -10.41 1.85
CA GLU A 256 18.03 -11.52 0.99
C GLU A 256 19.55 -11.70 0.96
N ILE A 257 20.01 -12.95 0.81
CA ILE A 257 21.41 -13.29 0.57
C ILE A 257 21.62 -13.41 -0.93
N GLU A 258 22.12 -12.35 -1.56
CA GLU A 258 22.47 -12.36 -2.98
C GLU A 258 23.72 -13.21 -3.23
N SER A 259 23.64 -14.12 -4.23
CA SER A 259 24.64 -15.16 -4.47
C SER A 259 25.91 -14.73 -5.22
N GLU A 260 26.00 -13.49 -5.70
CA GLU A 260 27.04 -13.12 -6.67
C GLU A 260 28.11 -12.12 -6.19
N GLU A 261 27.94 -11.49 -5.05
CA GLU A 261 28.91 -10.47 -4.57
C GLU A 261 29.97 -11.04 -3.63
N ASN A 262 31.20 -11.14 -4.09
CA ASN A 262 32.41 -11.52 -3.36
C ASN A 262 32.40 -12.90 -2.66
N PRO A 263 32.19 -14.01 -3.39
CA PRO A 263 32.17 -15.36 -2.82
C PRO A 263 33.49 -15.82 -2.19
N ALA A 264 34.57 -15.04 -2.34
CA ALA A 264 35.90 -15.37 -1.77
C ALA A 264 36.04 -14.95 -0.28
N LEU A 265 35.11 -14.13 0.26
CA LEU A 265 35.21 -13.59 1.60
C LEU A 265 34.42 -14.40 2.65
N TYR A 266 33.40 -15.16 2.25
CA TYR A 266 32.54 -15.92 3.16
C TYR A 266 31.98 -17.19 2.50
N ASP A 267 31.61 -18.17 3.33
CA ASP A 267 30.97 -19.41 2.88
C ASP A 267 29.47 -19.16 2.74
N LEU A 268 29.04 -18.84 1.48
CA LEU A 268 27.66 -18.51 1.15
C LEU A 268 26.67 -19.60 1.54
N ASP A 269 27.01 -20.87 1.40
CA ASP A 269 26.12 -21.96 1.74
C ASP A 269 25.83 -21.98 3.26
N LYS A 270 26.83 -21.73 4.07
CA LYS A 270 26.64 -21.62 5.54
C LYS A 270 25.89 -20.35 5.93
N VAL A 271 26.21 -19.22 5.30
CA VAL A 271 25.49 -17.95 5.52
C VAL A 271 24.03 -18.11 5.17
N LYS A 272 23.73 -18.69 4.01
CA LYS A 272 22.36 -18.93 3.55
C LYS A 272 21.62 -19.90 4.45
N ALA A 273 22.25 -21.02 4.85
CA ALA A 273 21.64 -21.98 5.76
C ALA A 273 21.33 -21.34 7.13
N PHE A 274 22.21 -20.48 7.62
CA PHE A 274 21.99 -19.75 8.88
C PHE A 274 20.85 -18.74 8.74
N PHE A 275 20.81 -18.00 7.61
CA PHE A 275 19.72 -17.05 7.30
C PHE A 275 18.37 -17.75 7.13
N ASP A 276 18.31 -18.81 6.31
CA ASP A 276 17.10 -19.62 6.11
C ASP A 276 16.56 -20.19 7.44
N ALA A 277 17.46 -20.46 8.36
CA ALA A 277 17.09 -20.92 9.69
C ALA A 277 16.54 -19.80 10.57
N LEU A 278 17.13 -18.61 10.51
CA LEU A 278 16.61 -17.41 11.15
C LEU A 278 15.20 -17.09 10.67
N GLU A 279 14.95 -17.13 9.37
CA GLU A 279 13.62 -16.92 8.81
C GLU A 279 12.62 -18.00 9.19
N LYS A 280 13.05 -19.28 9.18
CA LYS A 280 12.21 -20.43 9.51
C LYS A 280 11.83 -20.49 10.99
N GLU A 281 12.66 -19.97 11.87
CA GLU A 281 12.39 -19.86 13.31
C GLU A 281 11.56 -18.63 13.66
N ASN A 282 11.33 -17.75 12.70
CA ASN A 282 10.45 -16.59 12.80
C ASN A 282 9.11 -16.83 12.08
N PRO A 283 8.48 -18.05 12.20
CA PRO A 283 7.19 -18.28 11.58
C PRO A 283 6.15 -17.49 12.36
N ASP A 284 5.08 -17.13 11.70
CA ASP A 284 3.82 -16.55 12.17
C ASP A 284 3.20 -17.07 13.46
N SER A 285 3.96 -17.67 14.31
CA SER A 285 3.49 -18.27 15.54
C SER A 285 3.46 -17.25 16.66
N ASP A 286 2.24 -16.87 16.99
CA ASP A 286 1.82 -16.54 18.35
C ASP A 286 2.85 -15.74 19.18
N TRP A 287 3.32 -14.62 18.64
CA TRP A 287 4.14 -13.64 19.38
C TRP A 287 3.58 -13.29 20.75
N GLN A 288 2.29 -13.57 20.95
CA GLN A 288 1.57 -13.31 22.21
C GLN A 288 1.73 -14.39 23.28
N LYS A 289 2.34 -15.55 23.01
CA LYS A 289 2.35 -16.67 23.93
C LYS A 289 3.72 -17.12 24.42
N GLU A 290 4.79 -16.70 23.80
CA GLU A 290 6.10 -17.16 24.19
C GLU A 290 6.86 -16.07 24.92
N THR A 291 7.20 -16.37 26.16
CA THR A 291 7.95 -15.53 27.08
C THR A 291 9.18 -14.93 26.39
N SER A 292 9.20 -13.59 26.31
CA SER A 292 10.39 -12.82 26.00
C SER A 292 11.54 -13.26 26.90
N VAL A 293 12.63 -13.71 26.31
CA VAL A 293 13.87 -13.86 27.06
C VAL A 293 14.53 -12.50 27.07
N ALA A 294 14.28 -11.73 28.12
CA ALA A 294 15.01 -10.49 28.37
C ALA A 294 16.46 -10.85 28.62
N TYR A 295 17.34 -10.52 27.69
CA TYR A 295 18.78 -10.55 27.96
C TYR A 295 19.16 -9.32 28.79
N PRO A 296 19.49 -9.44 30.08
CA PRO A 296 19.82 -8.29 30.92
C PRO A 296 20.92 -7.43 30.34
N PHE A 297 21.85 -8.05 29.63
CA PHE A 297 22.96 -7.37 28.95
C PHE A 297 22.47 -6.34 27.91
N PHE A 298 21.54 -6.71 27.04
CA PHE A 298 21.01 -5.78 26.03
C PHE A 298 20.19 -4.66 26.67
N ASN A 299 19.41 -4.97 27.69
CA ASN A 299 18.64 -3.95 28.40
C ASN A 299 19.55 -2.92 29.09
N ASP A 300 20.63 -3.35 29.75
CA ASP A 300 21.57 -2.45 30.40
C ASP A 300 22.31 -1.59 29.35
N PHE A 301 22.77 -2.23 28.27
CA PHE A 301 23.45 -1.55 27.16
C PHE A 301 22.53 -0.51 26.48
N LEU A 302 21.32 -0.88 26.13
CA LEU A 302 20.37 0.01 25.46
C LEU A 302 19.87 1.12 26.39
N LYS A 303 19.76 0.85 27.70
CA LYS A 303 19.39 1.85 28.68
C LYS A 303 20.45 2.97 28.76
N ASP A 304 21.72 2.62 28.74
CA ASP A 304 22.80 3.60 28.74
C ASP A 304 22.83 4.41 27.43
N ASP A 305 22.61 3.79 26.28
CA ASP A 305 22.63 4.43 24.97
C ASP A 305 21.36 5.26 24.70
N ILE A 306 20.18 4.75 25.03
CA ILE A 306 18.91 5.44 24.80
C ILE A 306 18.60 6.42 25.92
N GLY A 307 19.14 6.22 27.11
CA GLY A 307 18.97 7.10 28.26
C GLY A 307 17.61 7.02 28.92
N MET A 308 16.89 5.91 28.76
CA MET A 308 15.59 5.66 29.39
C MET A 308 15.40 4.17 29.71
N ASP A 309 14.54 3.87 30.69
CA ASP A 309 14.09 2.50 30.95
C ASP A 309 13.19 2.06 29.79
N LEU A 310 13.62 1.01 29.08
CA LEU A 310 12.86 0.43 27.99
C LEU A 310 11.82 -0.57 28.52
N PRO A 311 10.67 -0.72 27.83
CA PRO A 311 9.83 -1.90 28.02
C PRO A 311 10.64 -3.18 27.75
N GLU A 312 10.21 -4.31 28.30
CA GLU A 312 10.87 -5.62 28.07
C GLU A 312 11.17 -5.80 26.57
N LEU A 313 12.43 -6.14 26.27
CA LEU A 313 12.88 -6.39 24.89
C LEU A 313 12.47 -7.82 24.51
N ASP A 314 11.71 -7.94 23.42
CA ASP A 314 11.54 -9.20 22.72
C ASP A 314 12.81 -9.49 21.91
N ILE A 315 13.76 -10.20 22.52
CA ILE A 315 14.95 -10.68 21.81
C ILE A 315 14.57 -11.96 21.09
N ILE A 316 14.92 -12.02 19.82
CA ILE A 316 14.67 -13.18 18.97
C ILE A 316 15.24 -14.44 19.64
N LYS A 317 14.46 -15.50 19.77
CA LYS A 317 14.83 -16.83 20.30
C LYS A 317 16.12 -17.44 19.71
N ILE A 318 16.59 -16.91 18.62
CA ILE A 318 17.79 -17.33 17.91
C ILE A 318 19.05 -17.13 18.72
N LEU A 319 19.16 -16.03 19.46
CA LEU A 319 20.32 -15.82 20.32
C LEU A 319 20.38 -16.87 21.44
N ASP A 320 19.21 -17.31 21.93
CA ASP A 320 19.12 -18.43 22.87
C ASP A 320 19.61 -19.74 22.27
N ARG A 321 19.29 -20.02 21.00
CA ARG A 321 19.72 -21.26 20.34
C ARG A 321 21.22 -21.30 20.06
N ILE A 322 21.79 -20.17 19.65
CA ILE A 322 23.24 -20.07 19.53
C ILE A 322 23.91 -20.38 20.90
N ALA A 323 23.35 -19.84 21.99
CA ALA A 323 23.85 -20.08 23.30
C ALA A 323 23.72 -21.56 23.76
N VAL A 324 22.60 -22.21 23.41
CA VAL A 324 22.34 -23.62 23.72
C VAL A 324 23.21 -24.56 22.88
N SER A 325 23.41 -24.26 21.59
CA SER A 325 24.22 -25.12 20.71
C SER A 325 25.70 -25.20 21.09
N GLU A 326 26.22 -24.23 21.88
CA GLU A 326 27.59 -24.29 22.38
C GLU A 326 27.73 -25.13 23.70
N THR A 327 26.60 -25.39 24.37
CA THR A 327 26.64 -26.08 25.69
C THR A 327 26.23 -27.55 25.65
N ASP A 328 25.49 -27.96 24.61
CA ASP A 328 24.97 -29.35 24.51
C ASP A 328 25.35 -30.00 23.17
N ASP A 329 26.28 -30.97 23.27
CA ASP A 329 26.73 -31.84 22.15
C ASP A 329 25.65 -32.89 21.73
N GLU A 330 24.44 -32.81 22.24
CA GLU A 330 23.38 -33.80 22.07
C GLU A 330 22.00 -33.14 21.80
N THR A 331 21.79 -32.62 20.60
CA THR A 331 20.41 -32.48 20.07
C THR A 331 20.17 -33.50 18.98
N GLU A 332 19.46 -34.58 19.38
CA GLU A 332 19.03 -35.63 18.47
C GLU A 332 18.12 -35.12 17.33
N GLU A 333 18.47 -35.58 16.13
CA GLU A 333 17.68 -35.50 14.93
C GLU A 333 16.25 -36.08 15.14
N GLU A 334 15.23 -35.24 15.23
CA GLU A 334 13.85 -35.64 14.92
C GLU A 334 13.39 -34.98 13.62
N ASN A 335 13.22 -35.82 12.61
CA ASN A 335 12.59 -35.58 11.31
C ASN A 335 13.44 -35.03 10.16
N GLY A 336 14.49 -35.74 9.71
CA GLY A 336 14.89 -35.79 8.29
C GLY A 336 15.16 -34.48 7.54
N THR A 337 15.18 -33.36 8.20
CA THR A 337 15.71 -32.09 7.71
C THR A 337 17.10 -31.91 8.32
N GLU A 338 18.10 -31.65 7.52
CA GLU A 338 19.45 -31.30 8.01
C GLU A 338 19.33 -30.30 9.15
N ALA A 339 19.87 -30.66 10.30
CA ALA A 339 19.86 -29.80 11.48
C ALA A 339 20.61 -28.52 11.12
N VAL A 340 19.97 -27.37 11.30
CA VAL A 340 20.61 -26.09 11.05
C VAL A 340 21.66 -25.87 12.12
N ASP A 341 22.88 -25.57 11.69
CA ASP A 341 24.00 -25.31 12.58
C ASP A 341 23.97 -23.83 13.06
N PHE A 342 23.39 -23.58 14.23
CA PHE A 342 23.40 -22.28 14.92
C PHE A 342 24.71 -22.02 15.68
N SER A 343 25.83 -22.59 15.28
CA SER A 343 27.11 -22.41 15.93
C SER A 343 27.60 -20.96 15.90
N LEU A 344 28.46 -20.61 16.89
CA LEU A 344 29.18 -19.33 16.91
C LEU A 344 29.91 -19.08 15.59
N GLU A 345 30.48 -20.12 14.96
CA GLU A 345 31.18 -19.99 13.68
C GLU A 345 30.25 -19.54 12.56
N ASN A 346 29.03 -20.09 12.46
CA ASN A 346 28.07 -19.71 11.46
C ASN A 346 27.49 -18.32 11.75
N ALA A 347 27.26 -17.95 13.00
CA ALA A 347 26.87 -16.60 13.37
C ALA A 347 27.95 -15.56 12.97
N LYS A 348 29.23 -15.89 13.12
CA LYS A 348 30.35 -15.03 12.66
C LYS A 348 30.32 -14.85 11.15
N LYS A 349 30.11 -15.92 10.36
CA LYS A 349 29.99 -15.83 8.90
C LYS A 349 28.82 -14.96 8.45
N PHE A 350 27.70 -15.05 9.15
CA PHE A 350 26.56 -14.17 8.91
C PHE A 350 26.90 -12.70 9.21
N LEU A 351 27.60 -12.40 10.31
CA LEU A 351 28.07 -11.04 10.62
C LEU A 351 29.05 -10.51 9.56
N GLU A 352 29.96 -11.35 9.04
CA GLU A 352 30.89 -10.99 7.97
C GLU A 352 30.15 -10.62 6.70
N TYR A 353 29.14 -11.42 6.31
CA TYR A 353 28.26 -11.09 5.17
C TYR A 353 27.58 -9.72 5.36
N CYS A 354 27.01 -9.48 6.53
CA CYS A 354 26.36 -8.19 6.82
C CYS A 354 27.35 -7.01 6.84
N ALA A 355 28.60 -7.24 7.27
CA ALA A 355 29.64 -6.22 7.17
C ALA A 355 29.95 -5.84 5.72
N VAL A 356 29.94 -6.81 4.79
CA VAL A 356 30.07 -6.56 3.35
C VAL A 356 28.89 -5.74 2.83
N GLN A 357 27.64 -6.11 3.19
CA GLN A 357 26.44 -5.35 2.78
C GLN A 357 26.48 -3.91 3.30
N ASN A 358 26.89 -3.69 4.56
CA ASN A 358 27.12 -2.35 5.10
C ASN A 358 28.16 -1.57 4.32
N SER A 359 29.23 -2.23 3.86
CA SER A 359 30.26 -1.56 3.06
C SER A 359 29.71 -1.06 1.71
N ASN A 360 28.73 -1.76 1.12
CA ASN A 360 28.04 -1.35 -0.08
C ASN A 360 27.22 -0.07 0.15
N THR A 361 26.61 0.10 1.30
CA THR A 361 25.96 1.36 1.70
C THR A 361 26.96 2.51 1.70
N TYR A 362 28.18 2.30 2.20
CA TYR A 362 29.22 3.36 2.19
C TYR A 362 29.76 3.66 0.80
N LYS A 363 29.66 2.74 -0.16
CA LYS A 363 29.99 2.96 -1.58
C LYS A 363 28.90 3.69 -2.36
N ALA A 364 27.66 3.58 -1.92
CA ALA A 364 26.50 4.17 -2.59
C ALA A 364 26.61 5.68 -2.79
N GLY A 365 25.96 6.22 -3.80
CA GLY A 365 25.83 7.65 -4.04
C GLY A 365 25.03 8.36 -2.95
N LEU A 366 25.16 9.69 -2.83
CA LEU A 366 24.38 10.46 -1.85
C LEU A 366 22.87 10.36 -2.11
N GLU A 367 22.45 10.21 -3.37
CA GLU A 367 21.06 10.00 -3.76
C GLU A 367 20.45 8.75 -3.12
N ASP A 368 21.24 7.68 -2.95
CA ASP A 368 20.80 6.44 -2.30
C ASP A 368 20.96 6.54 -0.77
N ILE A 369 22.03 7.18 -0.29
CA ILE A 369 22.22 7.47 1.14
C ILE A 369 21.05 8.29 1.70
N PHE A 370 20.53 9.27 0.97
CA PHE A 370 19.40 10.10 1.41
C PHE A 370 18.07 9.34 1.46
N LYS A 371 18.02 8.12 0.94
CA LYS A 371 16.90 7.17 1.07
C LYS A 371 17.05 6.21 2.24
N THR A 372 18.07 6.39 3.09
CA THR A 372 18.27 5.57 4.29
C THR A 372 17.71 6.23 5.54
N GLN A 373 17.41 5.44 6.55
CA GLN A 373 16.64 5.82 7.73
C GLN A 373 17.11 7.11 8.46
N PRO A 374 18.41 7.42 8.65
CA PRO A 374 18.80 8.66 9.32
C PRO A 374 18.37 9.92 8.58
N PHE A 375 18.12 9.83 7.27
CA PHE A 375 17.79 10.95 6.40
C PHE A 375 16.28 11.11 6.14
N TYR A 376 15.43 10.18 6.58
CA TYR A 376 14.00 10.21 6.26
C TYR A 376 13.32 11.53 6.64
N TYR A 377 13.45 11.98 7.87
CA TYR A 377 12.84 13.25 8.29
C TYR A 377 13.51 14.49 7.70
N PRO A 378 14.85 14.58 7.64
CA PRO A 378 15.53 15.69 6.96
C PRO A 378 15.08 15.86 5.51
N VAL A 379 15.06 14.78 4.73
CA VAL A 379 14.63 14.78 3.32
C VAL A 379 13.14 15.10 3.20
N LEU A 380 12.31 14.50 4.06
CA LEU A 380 10.86 14.77 4.08
C LEU A 380 10.55 16.24 4.36
N LYS A 381 11.31 16.89 5.25
CA LYS A 381 11.16 18.32 5.53
C LYS A 381 11.39 19.16 4.28
N VAL A 382 12.48 18.91 3.55
CA VAL A 382 12.81 19.61 2.32
C VAL A 382 11.78 19.34 1.24
N TYR A 383 11.40 18.09 1.07
CA TYR A 383 10.41 17.70 0.06
C TYR A 383 9.07 18.39 0.31
N LYS A 384 8.58 18.37 1.56
CA LYS A 384 7.36 19.07 1.97
C LYS A 384 7.40 20.56 1.64
N GLU A 385 8.52 21.24 1.92
CA GLU A 385 8.66 22.67 1.65
C GLU A 385 8.59 22.97 0.15
N LYS A 386 9.07 22.05 -0.70
CA LYS A 386 9.01 22.19 -2.16
C LYS A 386 7.60 21.96 -2.73
N ILE A 387 6.88 20.93 -2.25
CA ILE A 387 5.64 20.48 -2.90
C ILE A 387 4.35 20.97 -2.25
N ASP A 388 4.32 21.14 -0.94
CA ASP A 388 3.10 21.47 -0.18
C ASP A 388 3.40 22.37 1.02
N SER A 389 4.10 23.48 0.78
CA SER A 389 4.53 24.43 1.83
C SER A 389 3.39 24.95 2.71
N ASN A 390 2.17 25.04 2.15
CA ASN A 390 0.98 25.54 2.85
C ASN A 390 0.04 24.43 3.37
N GLY A 391 0.35 23.17 3.12
CA GLY A 391 -0.42 21.99 3.55
C GLY A 391 -1.75 21.79 2.83
N ALA A 392 -1.97 22.43 1.69
CA ALA A 392 -3.25 22.34 0.96
C ALA A 392 -3.46 20.97 0.31
N ALA A 393 -2.42 20.40 -0.29
CA ALA A 393 -2.49 19.09 -0.92
C ALA A 393 -2.78 18.00 0.12
N LYS A 394 -2.02 17.97 1.22
CA LYS A 394 -2.27 17.07 2.35
C LYS A 394 -3.70 17.18 2.88
N LYS A 395 -4.18 18.41 3.09
CA LYS A 395 -5.53 18.65 3.58
C LYS A 395 -6.58 18.05 2.64
N SER A 396 -6.47 18.33 1.33
CA SER A 396 -7.40 17.82 0.33
C SER A 396 -7.36 16.29 0.20
N ALA A 397 -6.17 15.68 0.29
CA ALA A 397 -6.04 14.23 0.31
C ALA A 397 -6.73 13.59 1.53
N LEU A 398 -6.55 14.17 2.73
CA LEU A 398 -7.22 13.68 3.95
C LEU A 398 -8.75 13.86 3.89
N GLU A 399 -9.25 14.95 3.30
CA GLU A 399 -10.67 15.15 3.05
C GLU A 399 -11.22 14.07 2.12
N MET A 400 -10.50 13.75 1.04
CA MET A 400 -10.86 12.66 0.12
C MET A 400 -10.85 11.29 0.82
N CYS A 401 -9.89 11.01 1.70
CA CYS A 401 -9.87 9.80 2.52
C CYS A 401 -11.16 9.65 3.35
N GLU A 402 -11.63 10.72 3.98
CA GLU A 402 -12.86 10.68 4.78
C GLU A 402 -14.12 10.53 3.91
N GLU A 403 -14.15 11.13 2.73
CA GLU A 403 -15.24 10.91 1.76
C GLU A 403 -15.31 9.44 1.33
N PHE A 404 -14.14 8.82 1.04
CA PHE A 404 -14.04 7.40 0.67
C PHE A 404 -14.44 6.47 1.82
N ARG A 405 -14.00 6.76 3.04
CA ARG A 405 -14.46 6.05 4.25
C ARG A 405 -15.97 6.08 4.36
N GLY A 406 -16.59 7.24 4.14
CA GLY A 406 -18.04 7.42 4.16
C GLY A 406 -18.75 6.54 3.13
N THR A 407 -18.26 6.54 1.88
CA THR A 407 -18.82 5.72 0.79
C THR A 407 -18.62 4.24 1.07
N PHE A 408 -17.42 3.81 1.47
CA PHE A 408 -17.15 2.41 1.79
C PHE A 408 -18.04 1.88 2.91
N LYS A 409 -18.21 2.65 3.99
CA LYS A 409 -19.13 2.29 5.09
C LYS A 409 -20.58 2.17 4.61
N SER A 410 -21.01 3.05 3.70
CA SER A 410 -22.34 2.96 3.09
C SER A 410 -22.50 1.67 2.29
N ARG A 411 -21.49 1.29 1.52
CA ARG A 411 -21.47 0.02 0.77
C ARG A 411 -21.55 -1.19 1.69
N ILE A 412 -20.71 -1.24 2.74
CA ILE A 412 -20.76 -2.31 3.74
C ILE A 412 -22.13 -2.39 4.40
N LYS A 413 -22.71 -1.26 4.80
CA LYS A 413 -24.05 -1.22 5.39
C LYS A 413 -25.12 -1.81 4.47
N ASN A 414 -25.03 -1.53 3.17
CA ASN A 414 -25.97 -1.99 2.16
C ASN A 414 -25.59 -3.36 1.56
N ASN A 415 -24.45 -3.93 1.93
CA ASN A 415 -24.03 -5.24 1.46
C ASN A 415 -25.05 -6.32 1.83
N THR A 416 -25.34 -7.23 0.89
CA THR A 416 -26.45 -8.20 1.04
C THR A 416 -25.99 -9.59 1.43
N TRP A 417 -24.71 -9.91 1.27
CA TRP A 417 -24.19 -11.21 1.65
C TRP A 417 -23.61 -11.23 3.07
N MET A 418 -23.26 -10.07 3.66
CA MET A 418 -22.75 -9.96 5.02
C MET A 418 -23.89 -9.91 6.03
N SER A 419 -23.73 -10.62 7.15
CA SER A 419 -24.59 -10.49 8.33
C SER A 419 -24.35 -9.15 9.05
N GLU A 420 -25.32 -8.71 9.85
CA GLU A 420 -25.19 -7.47 10.63
C GLU A 420 -24.00 -7.49 11.61
N THR A 421 -23.59 -8.67 12.10
CA THR A 421 -22.38 -8.83 12.94
C THR A 421 -21.12 -8.49 12.16
N SER A 422 -20.90 -9.11 11.01
CA SER A 422 -19.73 -8.84 10.17
C SER A 422 -19.71 -7.41 9.64
N LYS A 423 -20.89 -6.86 9.24
CA LYS A 423 -21.03 -5.45 8.85
C LYS A 423 -20.57 -4.50 9.96
N LYS A 424 -21.03 -4.75 11.20
CA LYS A 424 -20.66 -3.92 12.35
C LYS A 424 -19.14 -3.93 12.58
N ASN A 425 -18.51 -5.10 12.49
CA ASN A 425 -17.07 -5.23 12.67
C ASN A 425 -16.29 -4.55 11.53
N ALA A 426 -16.73 -4.74 10.28
CA ALA A 426 -16.13 -4.08 9.12
C ALA A 426 -16.24 -2.54 9.19
N ILE A 427 -17.42 -2.02 9.58
CA ILE A 427 -17.63 -0.59 9.77
C ILE A 427 -16.73 -0.06 10.89
N LYS A 428 -16.61 -0.80 12.01
CA LYS A 428 -15.72 -0.44 13.12
C LYS A 428 -14.26 -0.36 12.65
N LYS A 429 -13.79 -1.35 11.85
CA LYS A 429 -12.45 -1.34 11.30
C LYS A 429 -12.22 -0.13 10.39
N ALA A 430 -13.16 0.19 9.51
CA ALA A 430 -13.10 1.38 8.68
C ALA A 430 -13.11 2.69 9.50
N ASP A 431 -13.88 2.76 10.60
CA ASP A 431 -13.94 3.93 11.49
C ASP A 431 -12.62 4.16 12.24
N GLU A 432 -11.98 3.09 12.69
CA GLU A 432 -10.74 3.13 13.47
C GLU A 432 -9.47 3.23 12.59
N MET A 433 -9.57 3.11 11.27
CA MET A 433 -8.45 3.21 10.35
C MET A 433 -7.81 4.59 10.40
N TYR A 434 -6.50 4.67 10.50
CA TYR A 434 -5.77 5.91 10.36
C TYR A 434 -5.49 6.20 8.88
N PHE A 435 -5.71 7.45 8.48
CA PHE A 435 -5.19 7.98 7.23
C PHE A 435 -4.03 8.93 7.54
N LEU A 436 -2.89 8.63 6.98
CA LEU A 436 -1.65 9.38 7.06
C LEU A 436 -1.33 9.87 5.65
N ALA A 437 -1.00 11.15 5.51
CA ALA A 437 -0.77 11.73 4.20
C ALA A 437 0.49 12.60 4.22
N GLY A 438 1.44 12.22 3.41
CA GLY A 438 2.66 12.91 3.07
C GLY A 438 3.65 13.06 4.22
N TYR A 439 3.25 13.74 5.28
CA TYR A 439 4.14 14.12 6.39
C TYR A 439 3.33 14.37 7.68
N PRO A 440 3.93 14.24 8.88
CA PRO A 440 3.25 14.55 10.13
C PRO A 440 2.91 16.05 10.23
N ASN A 441 2.01 16.42 11.13
CA ASN A 441 1.65 17.83 11.33
C ASN A 441 2.83 18.65 11.81
N GLU A 442 3.65 18.07 12.68
CA GLU A 442 4.89 18.65 13.18
C GLU A 442 6.03 17.69 12.88
N ILE A 443 7.02 18.17 12.13
CA ILE A 443 8.24 17.41 11.86
C ILE A 443 9.10 17.47 13.11
N PRO A 444 9.54 16.31 13.65
CA PRO A 444 10.33 16.25 14.88
C PRO A 444 11.68 16.98 14.72
N ALA A 445 11.91 18.03 15.51
CA ALA A 445 13.16 18.78 15.44
C ALA A 445 14.38 17.91 15.82
N GLU A 446 14.20 16.97 16.75
CA GLU A 446 15.19 16.02 17.24
C GLU A 446 15.66 15.03 16.17
N LEU A 447 14.86 14.80 15.12
CA LEU A 447 15.18 13.93 13.99
C LEU A 447 15.65 14.70 12.75
N ILE A 448 15.89 16.01 12.85
CA ILE A 448 16.42 16.84 11.76
C ILE A 448 17.94 17.08 11.88
N PHE A 449 18.50 16.99 13.10
CA PHE A 449 19.93 17.07 13.38
C PHE A 449 20.58 18.41 12.97
N GLU A 450 19.91 19.55 13.21
CA GLU A 450 20.39 20.89 12.85
C GLU A 450 21.65 21.32 13.64
N ASP A 451 21.89 20.75 14.82
CA ASP A 451 23.00 21.10 15.69
C ASP A 451 24.30 20.30 15.38
N GLU A 452 24.25 19.34 14.44
CA GLU A 452 25.43 18.53 14.07
C GLU A 452 26.41 19.33 13.20
N ASN A 453 27.71 18.99 13.27
CA ASN A 453 28.74 19.61 12.45
C ASN A 453 29.71 18.56 11.88
N ALA A 454 30.23 18.80 10.68
CA ALA A 454 31.14 17.85 10.02
C ALA A 454 32.46 17.63 10.81
N GLU A 455 32.90 18.63 11.56
CA GLU A 455 34.13 18.56 12.37
C GLU A 455 34.01 17.62 13.58
N ASP A 456 32.80 17.25 13.96
CA ASP A 456 32.55 16.33 15.06
C ASP A 456 32.82 14.86 14.67
N TYR A 457 33.03 14.59 13.37
CA TYR A 457 33.21 13.25 12.83
C TYR A 457 34.56 13.09 12.13
N SER A 458 35.23 11.95 12.37
CA SER A 458 36.54 11.66 11.75
C SER A 458 36.45 11.40 10.24
N ASP A 459 35.35 10.79 9.80
CA ASP A 459 35.11 10.35 8.43
C ASP A 459 33.62 10.04 8.22
N PHE A 460 33.23 9.74 6.96
CA PHE A 460 31.86 9.43 6.58
C PHE A 460 31.31 8.17 7.25
N ILE A 461 32.11 7.13 7.42
CA ILE A 461 31.65 5.86 8.01
C ILE A 461 31.30 6.05 9.48
N THR A 462 32.16 6.75 10.23
CA THR A 462 31.91 7.14 11.63
C THR A 462 30.66 8.01 11.73
N PHE A 463 30.55 9.02 10.88
CA PHE A 463 29.35 9.87 10.83
C PHE A 463 28.07 9.05 10.61
N TYR A 464 28.06 8.20 9.59
CA TYR A 464 26.86 7.43 9.24
C TYR A 464 26.43 6.50 10.38
N LYS A 465 27.38 5.80 11.01
CA LYS A 465 27.10 4.92 12.17
C LYS A 465 26.54 5.71 13.35
N GLU A 466 27.15 6.83 13.70
CA GLU A 466 26.74 7.64 14.84
C GLU A 466 25.38 8.30 14.62
N ILE A 467 25.13 8.83 13.41
CA ILE A 467 23.84 9.47 13.12
C ILE A 467 22.71 8.43 13.02
N SER A 468 22.98 7.23 12.51
CA SER A 468 22.02 6.11 12.53
C SER A 468 21.65 5.76 13.97
N LYS A 469 22.63 5.63 14.86
CA LYS A 469 22.39 5.39 16.28
C LYS A 469 21.55 6.49 16.92
N LYS A 470 21.92 7.75 16.74
CA LYS A 470 21.16 8.90 17.28
C LYS A 470 19.72 8.87 16.76
N SER A 471 19.52 8.62 15.48
CA SER A 471 18.21 8.58 14.86
C SER A 471 17.33 7.47 15.45
N VAL A 472 17.81 6.24 15.51
CA VAL A 472 17.07 5.10 16.09
C VAL A 472 16.72 5.38 17.56
N CYS A 473 17.67 5.89 18.34
CA CYS A 473 17.42 6.23 19.75
C CYS A 473 16.30 7.28 19.88
N GLU A 474 16.29 8.32 19.05
CA GLU A 474 15.24 9.36 19.10
C GLU A 474 13.87 8.80 18.65
N TYR A 475 13.80 7.95 17.62
CA TYR A 475 12.55 7.28 17.27
C TYR A 475 12.01 6.43 18.43
N ILE A 476 12.85 5.63 19.06
CA ILE A 476 12.44 4.78 20.21
C ILE A 476 11.94 5.66 21.37
N LYS A 477 12.65 6.73 21.73
CA LYS A 477 12.20 7.67 22.76
C LYS A 477 10.82 8.23 22.45
N ARG A 478 10.58 8.66 21.22
CA ARG A 478 9.27 9.18 20.79
C ARG A 478 8.18 8.13 20.88
N LEU A 479 8.43 6.94 20.41
CA LEU A 479 7.45 5.85 20.42
C LEU A 479 7.12 5.38 21.86
N CYS A 480 8.10 5.40 22.78
CA CYS A 480 7.89 5.09 24.18
C CYS A 480 7.26 6.25 24.98
N SER A 481 7.36 7.49 24.52
CA SER A 481 6.84 8.67 25.23
C SER A 481 5.32 8.65 25.33
N ASN A 482 4.78 9.14 26.45
CA ASN A 482 3.35 9.37 26.64
C ASN A 482 2.91 10.78 26.17
N GLU A 483 3.83 11.58 25.63
CA GLU A 483 3.54 12.94 25.16
C GLU A 483 2.88 12.96 23.79
N PHE A 484 3.07 11.92 22.98
CA PHE A 484 2.56 11.82 21.62
C PHE A 484 1.27 11.01 21.56
N SER A 485 0.36 11.44 20.66
CA SER A 485 -0.86 10.68 20.37
C SER A 485 -0.52 9.36 19.67
N GLU A 486 -1.41 8.37 19.81
CA GLU A 486 -1.27 7.07 19.13
C GLU A 486 -1.09 7.23 17.62
N LYS A 487 -1.91 8.11 16.97
CA LYS A 487 -1.78 8.40 15.54
C LYS A 487 -0.40 8.95 15.18
N GLN A 488 0.19 9.79 16.02
CA GLN A 488 1.54 10.32 15.81
C GLN A 488 2.59 9.20 15.91
N LYS A 489 2.49 8.35 16.92
CA LYS A 489 3.38 7.20 17.07
C LYS A 489 3.29 6.22 15.89
N VAL A 490 2.08 5.96 15.38
CA VAL A 490 1.90 5.16 14.18
C VAL A 490 2.57 5.82 12.97
N PHE A 491 2.50 7.13 12.84
CA PHE A 491 3.19 7.84 11.76
C PHE A 491 4.72 7.74 11.89
N ASP A 492 5.25 7.99 13.09
CA ASP A 492 6.69 7.90 13.38
C ASP A 492 7.19 6.45 13.15
N PHE A 493 6.41 5.44 13.51
CA PHE A 493 6.70 4.02 13.24
C PHE A 493 6.78 3.73 11.74
N ILE A 494 5.82 4.19 10.96
CA ILE A 494 5.80 3.95 9.52
C ILE A 494 6.99 4.64 8.83
N ILE A 495 7.32 5.89 9.21
CA ILE A 495 8.52 6.56 8.69
C ILE A 495 9.81 5.86 9.14
N PHE A 496 9.82 5.23 10.29
CA PHE A 496 10.99 4.46 10.73
C PHE A 496 11.27 3.25 9.81
N ILE A 497 10.21 2.54 9.40
CA ILE A 497 10.35 1.29 8.64
C ILE A 497 10.44 1.50 7.13
N ASP A 498 9.99 2.65 6.61
CA ASP A 498 10.02 2.92 5.18
C ASP A 498 10.22 4.40 4.86
N THR A 499 10.84 4.67 3.69
CA THR A 499 11.09 6.05 3.26
C THR A 499 9.79 6.78 2.93
N PRO A 500 9.53 7.96 3.56
CA PRO A 500 8.33 8.73 3.30
C PRO A 500 8.35 9.48 1.96
N VAL A 501 9.51 9.53 1.28
CA VAL A 501 9.72 10.23 0.02
C VAL A 501 9.97 9.20 -1.09
N THR A 502 8.95 8.41 -1.36
CA THR A 502 8.85 7.42 -2.44
C THR A 502 7.52 7.59 -3.17
N ALA A 503 7.47 7.27 -4.47
CA ALA A 503 6.25 7.33 -5.28
C ALA A 503 5.37 6.11 -4.99
N ASN A 504 4.90 5.96 -3.76
CA ASN A 504 4.11 4.81 -3.32
C ASN A 504 3.09 5.18 -2.22
N ALA A 505 2.26 4.21 -1.86
CA ALA A 505 1.39 4.22 -0.69
C ALA A 505 1.29 2.81 -0.13
N PHE A 506 0.84 2.66 1.12
CA PHE A 506 0.80 1.38 1.81
C PHE A 506 -0.36 1.32 2.78
N TYR A 507 -0.97 0.15 2.90
CA TYR A 507 -1.78 -0.21 4.05
C TYR A 507 -0.97 -1.07 5.01
N PHE A 508 -0.92 -0.67 6.28
CA PHE A 508 -0.25 -1.39 7.37
C PHE A 508 -1.30 -2.09 8.24
N PRO A 509 -1.52 -3.40 8.07
CA PRO A 509 -2.56 -4.12 8.77
C PRO A 509 -2.37 -4.15 10.29
N GLU A 510 -1.11 -4.21 10.77
CA GLU A 510 -0.75 -4.30 12.20
C GLU A 510 -1.14 -3.05 13.01
N VAL A 511 -1.31 -1.93 12.33
CA VAL A 511 -1.73 -0.66 12.95
C VAL A 511 -3.03 -0.12 12.36
N ASN A 512 -3.62 -0.83 11.40
CA ASN A 512 -4.81 -0.41 10.66
C ASN A 512 -4.67 1.02 10.13
N ALA A 513 -3.62 1.28 9.36
CA ALA A 513 -3.29 2.59 8.83
C ALA A 513 -3.01 2.55 7.32
N VAL A 514 -3.55 3.52 6.60
CA VAL A 514 -3.18 3.86 5.22
C VAL A 514 -2.16 4.99 5.28
N ASN A 515 -1.02 4.79 4.64
CA ASN A 515 0.01 5.81 4.47
C ASN A 515 0.14 6.20 2.99
N ILE A 516 -0.07 7.47 2.68
CA ILE A 516 0.12 8.05 1.35
C ILE A 516 1.44 8.80 1.39
N CYS A 517 2.47 8.31 0.70
CA CYS A 517 3.77 8.94 0.71
C CYS A 517 3.75 10.35 0.08
N ALA A 518 4.70 11.18 0.48
CA ALA A 518 4.71 12.60 0.13
C ALA A 518 4.68 12.88 -1.37
N PRO A 519 5.38 12.14 -2.26
CA PRO A 519 5.33 12.36 -3.69
C PRO A 519 3.93 12.22 -4.31
N ASN A 520 3.05 11.38 -3.75
CA ASN A 520 1.70 11.21 -4.25
C ASN A 520 0.78 12.43 -3.98
N LEU A 521 1.25 13.41 -3.19
CA LEU A 521 0.56 14.68 -2.97
C LEU A 521 0.97 15.78 -3.96
N ASN A 522 1.71 15.44 -4.99
CA ASN A 522 2.22 16.37 -6.00
C ASN A 522 1.87 15.93 -7.42
N SER A 523 1.96 16.87 -8.39
CA SER A 523 1.89 16.56 -9.82
C SER A 523 2.96 15.52 -10.21
N PRO A 524 2.63 14.54 -11.05
CA PRO A 524 1.37 14.37 -11.79
C PRO A 524 0.28 13.59 -11.05
N PHE A 525 0.54 13.03 -9.85
CA PHE A 525 -0.46 12.25 -9.12
C PHE A 525 -1.63 13.09 -8.62
N PHE A 526 -1.34 14.27 -8.10
CA PHE A 526 -2.34 15.13 -7.49
C PHE A 526 -1.98 16.62 -7.62
N ASP A 527 -2.97 17.44 -7.88
CA ASP A 527 -2.92 18.90 -7.71
C ASP A 527 -4.31 19.41 -7.39
N THR A 528 -4.43 20.34 -6.46
CA THR A 528 -5.69 20.97 -6.08
C THR A 528 -6.35 21.76 -7.23
N ASN A 529 -5.60 22.03 -8.29
CA ASN A 529 -6.11 22.68 -9.52
C ASN A 529 -6.54 21.68 -10.60
N TYR A 530 -6.23 20.39 -10.43
CA TYR A 530 -6.69 19.37 -11.36
C TYR A 530 -8.19 19.14 -11.21
N ALA A 531 -8.80 18.55 -12.25
CA ALA A 531 -10.19 18.18 -12.16
C ALA A 531 -10.45 17.12 -11.13
N ASP A 532 -11.61 17.21 -10.51
CA ASP A 532 -12.03 16.21 -9.55
C ASP A 532 -12.04 14.80 -10.15
N ALA A 533 -12.50 14.62 -11.41
CA ALA A 533 -12.48 13.31 -12.05
C ALA A 533 -11.06 12.71 -12.13
N TYR A 534 -10.05 13.52 -12.38
CA TYR A 534 -8.66 13.10 -12.39
C TYR A 534 -8.16 12.78 -10.97
N ASN A 535 -8.31 13.73 -10.03
CA ASN A 535 -7.84 13.57 -8.67
C ASN A 535 -8.51 12.38 -7.94
N TYR A 536 -9.86 12.20 -8.14
CA TYR A 536 -10.58 11.05 -7.56
C TYR A 536 -10.19 9.71 -8.19
N THR A 537 -9.51 9.76 -9.33
CA THR A 537 -9.02 8.54 -9.98
C THR A 537 -7.57 8.27 -9.65
N VAL A 538 -6.67 9.21 -9.96
CA VAL A 538 -5.22 8.97 -9.85
C VAL A 538 -4.80 8.88 -8.38
N LEU A 539 -5.07 9.90 -7.56
CA LEU A 539 -4.82 9.78 -6.12
C LEU A 539 -5.93 8.96 -5.44
N GLY A 540 -7.18 9.10 -5.90
CA GLY A 540 -8.32 8.49 -5.24
C GLY A 540 -8.41 6.99 -5.45
N ALA A 541 -8.67 6.52 -6.68
CA ALA A 541 -8.93 5.11 -6.95
C ALA A 541 -7.66 4.26 -6.86
N SER A 542 -6.57 4.71 -7.52
CA SER A 542 -5.34 3.92 -7.63
C SER A 542 -4.44 4.00 -6.39
N THR A 543 -4.73 4.90 -5.44
CA THR A 543 -3.93 5.07 -4.23
C THR A 543 -4.81 4.95 -2.99
N ILE A 544 -5.56 6.00 -2.61
CA ILE A 544 -6.34 6.03 -1.36
C ILE A 544 -7.34 4.88 -1.26
N GLY A 545 -8.12 4.67 -2.31
CA GLY A 545 -9.15 3.62 -2.36
C GLY A 545 -8.56 2.22 -2.38
N HIS A 546 -7.48 2.04 -3.15
CA HIS A 546 -6.70 0.83 -3.23
C HIS A 546 -6.18 0.44 -1.85
N GLU A 547 -5.41 1.32 -1.18
CA GLU A 547 -4.84 1.06 0.14
C GLU A 547 -5.92 0.85 1.21
N MET A 548 -7.01 1.62 1.16
CA MET A 548 -8.12 1.41 2.08
C MET A 548 -8.75 0.02 1.90
N CYS A 549 -8.82 -0.49 0.67
CA CYS A 549 -9.41 -1.79 0.38
C CYS A 549 -8.51 -2.96 0.79
N HIS A 550 -7.19 -2.76 0.89
CA HIS A 550 -6.30 -3.75 1.49
C HIS A 550 -6.66 -4.10 2.93
N ALA A 551 -7.31 -3.23 3.68
CA ALA A 551 -7.84 -3.57 4.99
C ALA A 551 -8.88 -4.71 4.96
N PHE A 552 -9.46 -4.98 3.81
CA PHE A 552 -10.57 -5.91 3.60
C PHE A 552 -10.29 -6.94 2.50
N ASP A 553 -9.07 -7.04 2.00
CA ASP A 553 -8.61 -8.08 1.08
C ASP A 553 -8.39 -9.43 1.78
N ASN A 554 -7.80 -10.40 1.08
CA ASN A 554 -7.55 -11.74 1.60
C ASN A 554 -6.58 -11.77 2.80
N LEU A 555 -5.71 -10.79 2.95
CA LEU A 555 -4.75 -10.65 4.05
C LEU A 555 -5.26 -9.69 5.13
N GLY A 556 -5.59 -8.45 4.77
CA GLY A 556 -6.01 -7.44 5.73
C GLY A 556 -7.32 -7.80 6.44
N SER A 557 -8.22 -8.56 5.81
CA SER A 557 -9.44 -9.05 6.46
C SER A 557 -9.21 -10.01 7.64
N GLN A 558 -7.98 -10.43 7.88
CA GLN A 558 -7.58 -11.25 9.03
C GLN A 558 -7.23 -10.42 10.27
N TYR A 559 -7.19 -9.09 10.15
CA TYR A 559 -6.87 -8.17 11.24
C TYR A 559 -8.12 -7.38 11.65
N ASP A 560 -8.25 -7.14 12.95
CA ASP A 560 -9.34 -6.35 13.51
C ASP A 560 -9.13 -4.82 13.36
N GLU A 561 -9.98 -4.04 13.97
CA GLU A 561 -9.93 -2.58 13.91
C GLU A 561 -8.67 -1.96 14.54
N LYS A 562 -7.92 -2.72 15.33
CA LYS A 562 -6.70 -2.26 15.97
C LYS A 562 -5.42 -2.85 15.35
N GLY A 563 -5.57 -3.74 14.36
CA GLY A 563 -4.45 -4.41 13.73
C GLY A 563 -4.03 -5.71 14.42
N LYS A 564 -4.86 -6.29 15.28
CA LYS A 564 -4.61 -7.63 15.84
C LYS A 564 -5.16 -8.69 14.89
N LYS A 565 -4.40 -9.76 14.64
CA LYS A 565 -4.93 -10.95 13.96
C LYS A 565 -6.15 -11.45 14.72
N SER A 566 -7.31 -11.49 14.08
CA SER A 566 -8.59 -11.80 14.70
C SER A 566 -9.61 -12.29 13.69
N ASP A 567 -10.28 -13.39 13.99
CA ASP A 567 -11.40 -13.87 13.17
C ASP A 567 -12.68 -13.15 13.57
N TRP A 568 -12.89 -11.94 13.04
CA TRP A 568 -14.04 -11.10 13.32
C TRP A 568 -15.27 -11.40 12.44
N TRP A 569 -15.14 -12.35 11.50
CA TRP A 569 -16.21 -12.79 10.62
C TRP A 569 -17.17 -13.75 11.33
N THR A 570 -18.44 -13.79 10.91
CA THR A 570 -19.26 -14.97 11.18
C THR A 570 -18.81 -16.12 10.26
N VAL A 571 -18.96 -17.37 10.71
CA VAL A 571 -18.57 -18.55 9.92
C VAL A 571 -19.21 -18.55 8.53
N SER A 572 -20.50 -18.20 8.46
CA SER A 572 -21.21 -18.15 7.18
C SER A 572 -20.71 -17.03 6.25
N ASP A 573 -20.36 -15.88 6.80
CA ASP A 573 -19.85 -14.76 5.99
C ASP A 573 -18.42 -15.03 5.53
N LYS A 574 -17.60 -15.65 6.36
CA LYS A 574 -16.26 -16.08 5.97
C LYS A 574 -16.29 -17.05 4.77
N LEU A 575 -17.26 -17.96 4.73
CA LEU A 575 -17.46 -18.87 3.59
C LEU A 575 -17.90 -18.11 2.32
N ARG A 576 -18.84 -17.16 2.46
CA ARG A 576 -19.28 -16.30 1.34
C ARG A 576 -18.17 -15.41 0.84
N TYR A 577 -17.37 -14.88 1.74
CA TYR A 577 -16.20 -14.08 1.38
C TYR A 577 -15.17 -14.89 0.59
N LYS A 578 -14.85 -16.11 1.03
CA LYS A 578 -14.01 -17.03 0.25
C LYS A 578 -14.57 -17.33 -1.14
N GLN A 579 -15.90 -17.41 -1.28
CA GLN A 579 -16.52 -17.55 -2.59
C GLN A 579 -16.28 -16.30 -3.46
N LYS A 580 -16.35 -15.09 -2.89
CA LYS A 580 -16.04 -13.85 -3.60
C LYS A 580 -14.58 -13.77 -4.02
N GLN A 581 -13.67 -14.21 -3.17
CA GLN A 581 -12.26 -14.37 -3.50
C GLN A 581 -12.06 -15.32 -4.69
N GLN A 582 -12.75 -16.48 -4.69
CA GLN A 582 -12.68 -17.44 -5.79
C GLN A 582 -13.28 -16.88 -7.10
N GLU A 583 -14.32 -16.06 -7.04
CA GLU A 583 -14.87 -15.37 -8.23
C GLU A 583 -13.82 -14.44 -8.84
N MET A 584 -13.09 -13.67 -8.02
CA MET A 584 -12.00 -12.78 -8.46
C MET A 584 -10.82 -13.58 -9.03
N THR A 585 -10.33 -14.58 -8.31
CA THR A 585 -9.28 -15.49 -8.79
C THR A 585 -9.63 -16.09 -10.15
N THR A 586 -10.88 -16.58 -10.30
CA THR A 586 -11.34 -17.20 -11.54
C THR A 586 -11.38 -16.21 -12.71
N LEU A 587 -11.77 -14.97 -12.45
CA LEU A 587 -11.76 -13.90 -13.47
C LEU A 587 -10.34 -13.64 -13.96
N PHE A 588 -9.40 -13.43 -13.04
CA PHE A 588 -8.03 -13.08 -13.41
C PHE A 588 -7.26 -14.24 -14.04
N ASN A 589 -7.52 -15.48 -13.66
CA ASN A 589 -6.96 -16.67 -14.33
C ASN A 589 -7.37 -16.82 -15.81
N GLN A 590 -8.33 -16.04 -16.28
CA GLN A 590 -8.71 -16.01 -17.70
C GLN A 590 -7.91 -15.02 -18.53
N TYR A 591 -7.14 -14.12 -17.87
CA TYR A 591 -6.37 -13.10 -18.56
C TYR A 591 -5.02 -13.63 -19.02
N MET A 592 -4.67 -13.30 -20.23
CA MET A 592 -3.41 -13.70 -20.87
C MET A 592 -2.86 -12.53 -21.68
N MET A 593 -1.58 -12.22 -21.47
CA MET A 593 -0.83 -11.24 -22.27
C MET A 593 -0.58 -11.74 -23.68
N GLU A 594 -0.24 -10.85 -24.59
CA GLU A 594 0.18 -11.23 -25.96
C GLU A 594 1.45 -12.08 -25.98
N SER A 595 2.33 -11.93 -24.98
CA SER A 595 3.52 -12.79 -24.76
C SER A 595 3.17 -14.26 -24.45
N GLY A 596 1.91 -14.55 -24.09
CA GLY A 596 1.45 -15.87 -23.65
C GLY A 596 1.50 -16.08 -22.14
N TYR A 597 1.93 -15.10 -21.35
CA TYR A 597 1.87 -15.17 -19.90
C TYR A 597 0.40 -15.16 -19.42
N VAL A 598 0.04 -16.11 -18.57
CA VAL A 598 -1.29 -16.22 -17.96
C VAL A 598 -1.23 -15.71 -16.53
N VAL A 599 -2.12 -14.77 -16.20
CA VAL A 599 -2.18 -14.20 -14.85
C VAL A 599 -2.47 -15.26 -13.80
N ASN A 600 -1.69 -15.28 -12.73
CA ASN A 600 -1.96 -16.11 -11.56
C ASN A 600 -2.90 -15.38 -10.61
N GLY A 601 -4.22 -15.57 -10.78
CA GLY A 601 -5.22 -14.88 -9.97
C GLY A 601 -5.23 -15.24 -8.50
N GLU A 602 -4.56 -16.31 -8.05
CA GLU A 602 -4.38 -16.62 -6.62
C GLU A 602 -3.26 -15.77 -6.02
N LYS A 603 -2.14 -15.67 -6.74
CA LYS A 603 -1.01 -14.84 -6.34
C LYS A 603 -1.39 -13.35 -6.28
N THR A 604 -2.13 -12.89 -7.29
CA THR A 604 -2.49 -11.48 -7.44
C THR A 604 -3.82 -11.10 -6.75
N LEU A 605 -4.41 -12.00 -5.95
CA LEU A 605 -5.77 -11.82 -5.42
C LEU A 605 -5.94 -10.57 -4.56
N GLY A 606 -5.02 -10.30 -3.64
CA GLY A 606 -5.08 -9.13 -2.75
C GLY A 606 -5.12 -7.84 -3.55
N GLU A 607 -4.19 -7.70 -4.48
CA GLU A 607 -4.05 -6.55 -5.36
C GLU A 607 -5.27 -6.36 -6.27
N ASN A 608 -5.77 -7.45 -6.86
CA ASN A 608 -6.96 -7.40 -7.70
C ASN A 608 -8.22 -6.95 -6.93
N MET A 609 -8.32 -7.36 -5.67
CA MET A 609 -9.42 -6.94 -4.77
C MET A 609 -9.29 -5.47 -4.38
N ALA A 610 -8.06 -5.00 -4.13
CA ALA A 610 -7.77 -3.61 -3.80
C ALA A 610 -8.01 -2.68 -5.01
N ASP A 611 -7.53 -3.04 -6.19
CA ASP A 611 -7.77 -2.31 -7.44
C ASP A 611 -9.27 -2.16 -7.74
N TYR A 612 -10.01 -3.26 -7.69
CA TYR A 612 -11.46 -3.23 -7.92
C TYR A 612 -12.19 -2.40 -6.86
N GLY A 613 -11.88 -2.64 -5.58
CA GLY A 613 -12.53 -1.94 -4.47
C GLY A 613 -12.24 -0.44 -4.49
N GLY A 614 -10.99 -0.07 -4.75
CA GLY A 614 -10.55 1.32 -4.89
C GLY A 614 -11.27 2.04 -6.01
N LEU A 615 -11.33 1.44 -7.20
CA LEU A 615 -12.04 1.99 -8.34
C LEU A 615 -13.53 2.22 -8.06
N VAL A 616 -14.21 1.23 -7.48
CA VAL A 616 -15.65 1.29 -7.20
C VAL A 616 -15.96 2.36 -6.15
N VAL A 617 -15.20 2.40 -5.05
CA VAL A 617 -15.41 3.37 -3.97
C VAL A 617 -15.16 4.80 -4.46
N ALA A 618 -14.07 5.00 -5.18
CA ALA A 618 -13.73 6.31 -5.73
C ALA A 618 -14.77 6.79 -6.75
N TYR A 619 -15.20 5.92 -7.65
CA TYR A 619 -16.20 6.25 -8.66
C TYR A 619 -17.56 6.60 -8.04
N GLU A 620 -18.01 5.81 -7.07
CA GLU A 620 -19.26 6.09 -6.37
C GLU A 620 -19.18 7.41 -5.57
N THR A 621 -18.05 7.68 -4.91
CA THR A 621 -17.84 8.94 -4.20
C THR A 621 -17.86 10.13 -5.15
N PHE A 622 -17.14 10.02 -6.27
CA PHE A 622 -17.14 11.03 -7.34
C PHE A 622 -18.55 11.29 -7.87
N LEU A 623 -19.32 10.24 -8.18
CA LEU A 623 -20.70 10.38 -8.66
C LEU A 623 -21.61 11.03 -7.62
N ASN A 624 -21.54 10.62 -6.35
CA ASN A 624 -22.35 11.18 -5.27
C ASN A 624 -22.13 12.69 -5.12
N LYS A 625 -20.89 13.14 -5.31
CA LYS A 625 -20.53 14.56 -5.25
C LYS A 625 -20.95 15.30 -6.53
N LYS A 626 -20.61 14.78 -7.70
CA LYS A 626 -20.72 15.50 -8.97
C LYS A 626 -22.08 15.40 -9.67
N SER A 627 -22.84 14.34 -9.43
CA SER A 627 -24.19 14.21 -10.00
C SER A 627 -25.14 15.31 -9.53
N THR A 628 -24.88 15.94 -8.39
CA THR A 628 -25.65 17.04 -7.84
C THR A 628 -25.13 18.43 -8.26
N GLU A 629 -23.93 18.49 -8.84
CA GLU A 629 -23.25 19.73 -9.20
C GLU A 629 -23.24 19.99 -10.72
N LEU A 630 -23.27 18.93 -11.54
CA LEU A 630 -23.02 18.98 -12.97
C LEU A 630 -24.28 18.66 -13.79
N THR A 631 -24.38 19.23 -14.98
CA THR A 631 -25.35 18.80 -15.99
C THR A 631 -25.07 17.37 -16.45
N THR A 632 -26.07 16.69 -17.03
CA THR A 632 -25.88 15.32 -17.56
C THR A 632 -24.76 15.25 -18.60
N GLU A 633 -24.65 16.23 -19.49
CA GLU A 633 -23.60 16.27 -20.52
C GLU A 633 -22.21 16.45 -19.87
N SER A 634 -22.08 17.40 -18.94
CA SER A 634 -20.82 17.64 -18.24
C SER A 634 -20.42 16.43 -17.38
N LEU A 635 -21.37 15.83 -16.69
CA LEU A 635 -21.13 14.61 -15.90
C LEU A 635 -20.67 13.44 -16.79
N THR A 636 -21.26 13.28 -17.98
CA THR A 636 -20.84 12.24 -18.94
C THR A 636 -19.40 12.44 -19.40
N LYS A 637 -18.98 13.68 -19.66
CA LYS A 637 -17.58 14.00 -19.97
C LYS A 637 -16.66 13.65 -18.79
N GLN A 638 -17.01 14.09 -17.59
CA GLN A 638 -16.22 13.85 -16.40
C GLN A 638 -16.12 12.36 -16.05
N ARG A 639 -17.15 11.56 -16.28
CA ARG A 639 -17.11 10.10 -16.13
C ARG A 639 -16.14 9.44 -17.11
N LYS A 640 -16.06 9.92 -18.36
CA LYS A 640 -15.05 9.45 -19.32
C LYS A 640 -13.63 9.84 -18.86
N VAL A 641 -13.44 11.08 -18.41
CA VAL A 641 -12.18 11.51 -17.79
C VAL A 641 -11.78 10.58 -16.66
N PHE A 642 -12.71 10.23 -15.75
CA PHE A 642 -12.45 9.32 -14.64
C PHE A 642 -11.88 7.98 -15.13
N PHE A 643 -12.56 7.27 -16.02
CA PHE A 643 -12.09 5.96 -16.50
C PHE A 643 -10.79 6.03 -17.29
N GLN A 644 -10.59 7.05 -18.11
CA GLN A 644 -9.34 7.20 -18.86
C GLN A 644 -8.17 7.57 -17.94
N SER A 645 -8.40 8.41 -16.93
CA SER A 645 -7.38 8.71 -15.90
C SER A 645 -6.99 7.48 -15.09
N TYR A 646 -7.92 6.53 -14.90
CA TYR A 646 -7.61 5.25 -14.25
C TYR A 646 -6.62 4.43 -15.08
N VAL A 647 -6.78 4.42 -16.40
CA VAL A 647 -5.78 3.81 -17.29
C VAL A 647 -4.42 4.50 -17.13
N LEU A 648 -4.39 5.84 -17.14
CA LEU A 648 -3.13 6.58 -17.04
C LEU A 648 -2.42 6.40 -15.72
N ALA A 649 -3.17 6.20 -14.63
CA ALA A 649 -2.58 5.89 -13.32
C ALA A 649 -1.80 4.57 -13.31
N TRP A 650 -2.21 3.59 -14.13
CA TRP A 650 -1.57 2.28 -14.25
C TRP A 650 -0.75 2.11 -15.53
N ALA A 651 -0.74 3.12 -16.42
CA ALA A 651 -0.02 3.03 -17.68
C ALA A 651 1.50 2.98 -17.42
N ASN A 652 2.12 1.86 -17.76
CA ASN A 652 3.56 1.66 -17.69
C ASN A 652 4.01 0.72 -18.80
N SER A 653 5.32 0.63 -19.01
CA SER A 653 5.94 -0.34 -19.91
C SER A 653 5.67 -1.77 -19.44
N GLU A 654 5.86 -2.73 -20.34
CA GLU A 654 5.72 -4.14 -20.00
C GLU A 654 6.64 -4.53 -18.83
N MET A 655 6.13 -5.36 -17.93
CA MET A 655 6.90 -5.99 -16.86
C MET A 655 7.85 -7.03 -17.48
N ASP A 656 9.06 -7.12 -16.98
CA ASP A 656 9.99 -8.18 -17.36
C ASP A 656 9.54 -9.56 -16.82
N GLU A 657 10.17 -10.64 -17.29
CA GLU A 657 9.74 -12.00 -16.96
C GLU A 657 9.89 -12.32 -15.46
N GLU A 658 10.91 -11.76 -14.80
CA GLU A 658 11.15 -11.93 -13.37
C GLU A 658 10.04 -11.23 -12.57
N SER A 659 9.74 -9.96 -12.87
CA SER A 659 8.65 -9.22 -12.26
C SER A 659 7.29 -9.90 -12.45
N LEU A 660 7.01 -10.47 -13.62
CA LEU A 660 5.76 -11.21 -13.86
C LEU A 660 5.62 -12.44 -12.95
N THR A 661 6.74 -13.07 -12.57
CA THR A 661 6.72 -14.28 -11.74
C THR A 661 6.77 -13.99 -10.25
N GLU A 662 7.38 -12.88 -9.82
CA GLU A 662 7.62 -12.56 -8.39
C GLU A 662 6.67 -11.51 -7.83
N ASP A 663 6.27 -10.53 -8.62
CA ASP A 663 5.40 -9.44 -8.19
C ASP A 663 3.98 -9.93 -7.84
N PRO A 664 3.39 -9.54 -6.69
CA PRO A 664 2.02 -9.86 -6.33
C PRO A 664 0.97 -9.12 -7.17
N HIS A 665 1.37 -8.13 -7.97
CA HIS A 665 0.46 -7.39 -8.84
C HIS A 665 0.21 -8.12 -10.16
N ALA A 666 -1.00 -7.96 -10.70
CA ALA A 666 -1.28 -8.34 -12.07
C ALA A 666 -0.56 -7.39 -13.04
N PRO A 667 -0.23 -7.81 -14.28
CA PRO A 667 0.28 -6.90 -15.31
C PRO A 667 -0.60 -5.65 -15.46
N PHE A 668 0.02 -4.51 -15.68
CA PHE A 668 -0.64 -3.19 -15.67
C PHE A 668 -1.93 -3.13 -16.50
N GLU A 669 -1.95 -3.75 -17.67
CA GLU A 669 -3.15 -3.82 -18.50
C GLU A 669 -4.33 -4.51 -17.78
N PHE A 670 -4.08 -5.51 -16.95
CA PHE A 670 -5.13 -6.24 -16.23
C PHE A 670 -5.52 -5.59 -14.90
N ARG A 671 -4.65 -4.76 -14.31
CA ARG A 671 -5.03 -3.85 -13.23
C ARG A 671 -6.09 -2.82 -13.69
N VAL A 672 -6.20 -2.60 -15.00
CA VAL A 672 -7.26 -1.79 -15.61
C VAL A 672 -8.44 -2.64 -16.07
N LYS A 673 -8.18 -3.59 -16.97
CA LYS A 673 -9.24 -4.37 -17.68
C LYS A 673 -10.08 -5.20 -16.70
N GLY A 674 -9.45 -5.76 -15.67
CA GLY A 674 -10.13 -6.52 -14.62
C GLY A 674 -11.16 -5.67 -13.86
N PRO A 675 -10.76 -4.59 -13.17
CA PRO A 675 -11.69 -3.73 -12.43
C PRO A 675 -12.77 -3.09 -13.30
N VAL A 676 -12.43 -2.46 -14.44
CA VAL A 676 -13.42 -1.71 -15.25
C VAL A 676 -14.50 -2.59 -15.84
N SER A 677 -14.18 -3.85 -16.20
CA SER A 677 -15.16 -4.81 -16.74
C SER A 677 -16.27 -5.19 -15.75
N ASN A 678 -16.12 -4.85 -14.48
CA ASN A 678 -17.14 -5.08 -13.45
C ASN A 678 -18.04 -3.85 -13.19
N ILE A 679 -17.86 -2.73 -13.93
CA ILE A 679 -18.60 -1.48 -13.69
C ILE A 679 -19.56 -1.20 -14.85
N ASP A 680 -20.87 -1.20 -14.57
CA ASP A 680 -21.92 -1.01 -15.59
C ASP A 680 -21.76 0.26 -16.41
N ASP A 681 -21.37 1.36 -15.78
CA ASP A 681 -21.19 2.66 -16.40
C ASP A 681 -20.11 2.66 -17.50
N TRP A 682 -19.08 1.82 -17.37
CA TRP A 682 -18.05 1.67 -18.41
C TRP A 682 -18.65 1.13 -19.72
N TYR A 683 -19.54 0.14 -19.63
CA TYR A 683 -20.22 -0.42 -20.80
C TYR A 683 -21.03 0.63 -21.54
N GLU A 684 -21.77 1.46 -20.80
CA GLU A 684 -22.59 2.52 -21.40
C GLU A 684 -21.74 3.63 -22.01
N LEU A 685 -20.71 4.09 -21.31
CA LEU A 685 -19.88 5.22 -21.74
C LEU A 685 -19.07 4.94 -23.00
N TYR A 686 -18.67 3.67 -23.17
CA TYR A 686 -17.78 3.26 -24.25
C TYR A 686 -18.43 2.31 -25.27
N ASP A 687 -19.77 2.14 -25.21
CA ASP A 687 -20.55 1.28 -26.09
C ASP A 687 -20.01 -0.17 -26.15
N VAL A 688 -19.62 -0.72 -24.99
CA VAL A 688 -19.11 -2.09 -24.87
C VAL A 688 -20.27 -3.09 -24.95
N GLN A 689 -20.20 -4.04 -25.88
CA GLN A 689 -21.30 -4.90 -26.22
C GLN A 689 -20.94 -6.39 -26.13
N TYR A 690 -21.97 -7.22 -26.06
CA TYR A 690 -21.77 -8.67 -26.12
C TYR A 690 -20.97 -9.05 -27.39
N GLY A 691 -19.90 -9.79 -27.18
CA GLY A 691 -18.95 -10.18 -28.23
C GLY A 691 -17.64 -9.42 -28.20
N ASP A 692 -17.52 -8.34 -27.42
CA ASP A 692 -16.24 -7.68 -27.16
C ASP A 692 -15.40 -8.52 -26.22
N LYS A 693 -14.07 -8.44 -26.34
CA LYS A 693 -13.12 -9.32 -25.64
C LYS A 693 -13.27 -9.29 -24.11
N TYR A 694 -13.53 -8.13 -23.53
CA TYR A 694 -13.66 -7.91 -22.09
C TYR A 694 -15.11 -7.71 -21.62
N TYR A 695 -16.08 -8.11 -22.46
CA TYR A 695 -17.48 -8.08 -22.05
C TYR A 695 -17.79 -9.19 -21.05
N LEU A 696 -18.24 -8.80 -19.86
CA LEU A 696 -18.82 -9.71 -18.87
C LEU A 696 -20.34 -9.60 -18.87
N LEU A 697 -21.02 -10.74 -18.82
CA LEU A 697 -22.46 -10.74 -18.57
C LEU A 697 -22.75 -10.08 -17.22
N PRO A 698 -23.88 -9.39 -17.03
CA PRO A 698 -24.19 -8.74 -15.76
C PRO A 698 -24.07 -9.65 -14.53
N GLU A 699 -24.44 -10.93 -14.65
CA GLU A 699 -24.33 -11.93 -13.60
C GLU A 699 -22.90 -12.44 -13.35
N GLN A 700 -21.96 -12.13 -14.22
CA GLN A 700 -20.55 -12.46 -14.07
C GLN A 700 -19.76 -11.30 -13.41
N ARG A 701 -20.37 -10.11 -13.32
CA ARG A 701 -19.72 -8.94 -12.71
C ARG A 701 -19.62 -9.10 -11.21
N ILE A 702 -18.43 -8.96 -10.70
CA ILE A 702 -18.13 -9.21 -9.29
C ILE A 702 -18.64 -8.04 -8.45
N ILE A 703 -19.25 -8.37 -7.31
CA ILE A 703 -19.62 -7.42 -6.25
C ILE A 703 -18.99 -7.94 -4.97
N LEU A 704 -17.94 -7.26 -4.49
CA LEU A 704 -17.24 -7.66 -3.27
C LEU A 704 -17.95 -7.13 -2.01
N TRP A 705 -18.14 -5.82 -1.90
CA TRP A 705 -18.78 -5.14 -0.78
C TRP A 705 -19.62 -3.94 -1.21
#